data_e9e5e3169ec1c4327bd0bccc232f0041
#
_entry.id   e9e5e3169ec1c4327bd0bccc232f0041
#
_cell.length_a   1.000
_cell.length_b   1.000
_cell.length_c   1.000
_cell.angle_alpha   90.00
_cell.angle_beta   90.00
_cell.angle_gamma   90.00
#
_symmetry.space_group_name_H-M   'P 1'
#
loop_
_entity.id
_entity.type
_entity.pdbx_description
1 polymer ?
#
loop_
_entity_poly.entity_id
_entity_poly.type
_entity_poly.pdbx_seq_one_letter_code
_entity_poly.pdbx_strand_id
1 'polypeptide(L)'
;ATGTTAVRPPQGPPRGSDSEMLDSNKDSLKLEAMKRIVAMIARGKNASDLFPAVVKNVACKNIEVKKLVYVYLVRYAEEQQDLALLSISTFQRGLKDPNQLIRASALRVLSSIRVPIIVPIMMLAIKEAASDMSPYVRKTAAHAIPKLYSLDSDQKDQLIEVIEKLLADKTTLVAGSVVMAFEEVCPERIDLIHKNYRKLCNLLIDVEEWGQVVIINMLTRYARTQFLSPNQNESLLEESAEKAFYGSEEEDTKDAKAEAASLAKRKPYVMDPDHRLLLRNTKPLLQSRNAAVVMAVAQLYFHLAPKAEVGVIAKALVRLLRSHSEVQYVVLQNVATMSIKRRGMFEPYLKSFYIRSTDPTQIKILKLEVLTNLANETNISTILREFQTYIRSMDKDFVAATIQAIGRCATNIGKVRDTCLNGLVQLLSNRDELVVAESVVVIKKLLQMQPAQHSEIIKHMAKLTDNIQVPMARASILWLIGEYCEHVPKIAPDVLRKMAKSFTNEEDIVKLQVINLAAKLYLTNSKQSKLLTQYVLNLAKYDQNYDIRDRARFIRQLIVPTEKSGALNKYAKKLFLAQKPAPILESSFKGTHSACRIWGHGVVILSCNHFSFCHRPGPFPAGIPVPSSKCQGLFSTFLPWSPREWAWWPTLSRGPWQLLSPAFGAVRTYELLHRMAGEGLSVEYCFSRRPFPGDPHMVAVQIQISNNTDAEVKSLRVSEPKLLAGMRIQEFPEIESLAPGDTASVVMGIDFCDSTQAANFQLCTHTRHFYVSIQPPVGELMAPVFMSENEFRKEQGKLTGMSEITEKLTLPEKCRSDHAIVQQVTSAANVGRVPCGADNEYRFAAKTVTSGSLVLITLEWREGAAAQLTVNSEKMVIGTMLVKDIIQALAQ
;
A
#
# COMPACT_ATOMS: atom_id res chain seq x y z
N ALA A 1 -3.51 -26.01 -53.37
CA ALA A 1 -3.33 -24.62 -53.69
C ALA A 1 -4.68 -23.91 -53.64
N THR A 2 -5.06 -23.39 -52.50
CA THR A 2 -6.20 -22.47 -52.36
C THR A 2 -5.68 -21.29 -51.53
N GLY A 3 -5.46 -20.18 -52.24
CA GLY A 3 -5.03 -18.93 -51.67
C GLY A 3 -6.15 -18.29 -50.82
N THR A 4 -5.90 -18.15 -49.53
CA THR A 4 -6.67 -17.30 -48.66
C THR A 4 -6.17 -15.86 -48.82
N THR A 5 -6.93 -15.07 -49.58
CA THR A 5 -6.80 -13.62 -49.66
C THR A 5 -7.12 -13.03 -48.30
N ALA A 6 -6.10 -12.56 -47.59
CA ALA A 6 -6.29 -11.74 -46.41
C ALA A 6 -7.04 -10.45 -46.81
N VAL A 7 -8.29 -10.31 -46.36
CA VAL A 7 -9.07 -9.10 -46.44
C VAL A 7 -8.41 -8.05 -45.55
N ARG A 8 -7.74 -7.07 -46.14
CA ARG A 8 -7.31 -5.85 -45.44
C ARG A 8 -8.52 -5.17 -44.85
N PRO A 9 -8.51 -4.77 -43.57
CA PRO A 9 -9.59 -3.96 -43.01
C PRO A 9 -9.69 -2.65 -43.80
N PRO A 10 -10.88 -2.14 -44.09
CA PRO A 10 -11.06 -0.95 -44.90
C PRO A 10 -10.33 0.23 -44.24
N GLN A 11 -9.38 0.80 -44.99
CA GLN A 11 -8.79 2.10 -44.65
C GLN A 11 -9.95 3.10 -44.64
N GLY A 12 -10.22 3.72 -43.47
CA GLY A 12 -11.23 4.73 -43.33
C GLY A 12 -10.94 5.92 -44.27
N PRO A 13 -11.97 6.60 -44.79
CA PRO A 13 -11.80 7.74 -45.68
C PRO A 13 -10.93 8.83 -45.03
N PRO A 14 -10.23 9.66 -45.86
CA PRO A 14 -9.36 10.71 -45.36
C PRO A 14 -10.12 11.68 -44.41
N ARG A 15 -9.43 12.23 -43.43
CA ARG A 15 -10.01 13.13 -42.38
C ARG A 15 -10.82 14.32 -42.92
N GLY A 16 -10.58 14.77 -44.15
CA GLY A 16 -11.33 15.81 -44.84
C GLY A 16 -12.80 15.47 -45.05
N SER A 17 -13.13 14.18 -45.30
CA SER A 17 -14.52 13.77 -45.54
C SER A 17 -15.40 13.80 -44.30
N ASP A 18 -14.83 13.57 -43.10
CA ASP A 18 -15.59 13.59 -41.85
C ASP A 18 -16.00 15.03 -41.47
N SER A 19 -15.14 16.03 -41.72
CA SER A 19 -15.46 17.46 -41.55
C SER A 19 -16.58 17.91 -42.46
N GLU A 20 -16.54 17.54 -43.75
CA GLU A 20 -17.56 17.86 -44.73
C GLU A 20 -18.92 17.20 -44.38
N MET A 21 -18.89 15.96 -43.87
CA MET A 21 -20.08 15.26 -43.40
C MET A 21 -20.71 15.92 -42.16
N LEU A 22 -19.89 16.53 -41.29
CA LEU A 22 -20.36 17.27 -40.11
C LEU A 22 -21.01 18.60 -40.46
N ASP A 23 -20.57 19.26 -41.54
CA ASP A 23 -21.17 20.52 -42.03
C ASP A 23 -22.40 20.27 -42.92
N SER A 24 -22.71 19.02 -43.29
CA SER A 24 -23.91 18.66 -44.06
C SER A 24 -25.20 18.95 -43.29
N ASN A 25 -26.28 19.28 -43.99
CA ASN A 25 -27.62 19.47 -43.42
C ASN A 25 -28.35 18.16 -43.10
N LYS A 26 -27.80 16.99 -43.48
CA LYS A 26 -28.45 15.68 -43.22
C LYS A 26 -27.96 15.09 -41.90
N ASP A 27 -28.88 14.87 -40.93
CA ASP A 27 -28.59 14.30 -39.63
C ASP A 27 -27.96 12.91 -39.71
N SER A 28 -28.28 12.10 -40.72
CA SER A 28 -27.71 10.77 -40.92
C SER A 28 -26.21 10.81 -41.22
N LEU A 29 -25.75 11.76 -42.01
CA LEU A 29 -24.31 11.95 -42.32
C LEU A 29 -23.55 12.47 -41.08
N LYS A 30 -24.14 13.41 -40.33
CA LYS A 30 -23.58 13.91 -39.09
C LYS A 30 -23.43 12.78 -38.06
N LEU A 31 -24.43 11.93 -37.92
CA LEU A 31 -24.41 10.80 -37.01
C LEU A 31 -23.34 9.78 -37.39
N GLU A 32 -23.20 9.50 -38.67
CA GLU A 32 -22.16 8.59 -39.17
C GLU A 32 -20.75 9.15 -38.94
N ALA A 33 -20.52 10.42 -39.27
CA ALA A 33 -19.24 11.09 -38.97
C ALA A 33 -18.90 11.06 -37.49
N MET A 34 -19.84 11.40 -36.61
CA MET A 34 -19.63 11.35 -35.16
C MET A 34 -19.36 9.94 -34.65
N LYS A 35 -20.01 8.90 -35.17
CA LYS A 35 -19.73 7.50 -34.83
C LYS A 35 -18.30 7.11 -35.23
N ARG A 36 -17.83 7.55 -36.40
CA ARG A 36 -16.45 7.31 -36.86
C ARG A 36 -15.43 8.03 -35.97
N ILE A 37 -15.67 9.30 -35.64
CA ILE A 37 -14.81 10.11 -34.78
C ILE A 37 -14.69 9.48 -33.40
N VAL A 38 -15.81 9.11 -32.75
CA VAL A 38 -15.80 8.44 -31.44
C VAL A 38 -15.10 7.07 -31.52
N ALA A 39 -15.26 6.32 -32.63
CA ALA A 39 -14.53 5.08 -32.85
C ALA A 39 -13.02 5.30 -33.04
N MET A 40 -12.58 6.42 -33.64
CA MET A 40 -11.16 6.79 -33.72
C MET A 40 -10.58 7.09 -32.33
N ILE A 41 -11.33 7.84 -31.52
CA ILE A 41 -10.95 8.15 -30.13
C ILE A 41 -10.83 6.85 -29.30
N ALA A 42 -11.78 5.94 -29.45
CA ALA A 42 -11.77 4.64 -28.75
C ALA A 42 -10.56 3.76 -29.13
N ARG A 43 -9.98 3.98 -30.32
CA ARG A 43 -8.73 3.32 -30.77
C ARG A 43 -7.46 4.08 -30.37
N GLY A 44 -7.57 5.13 -29.54
CA GLY A 44 -6.43 5.94 -29.11
C GLY A 44 -5.92 6.97 -30.12
N LYS A 45 -6.63 7.19 -31.23
CA LYS A 45 -6.22 8.19 -32.22
C LYS A 45 -6.65 9.59 -31.79
N ASN A 46 -5.78 10.57 -31.91
CA ASN A 46 -6.11 11.97 -31.65
C ASN A 46 -7.03 12.52 -32.78
N ALA A 47 -8.11 13.17 -32.37
CA ALA A 47 -9.07 13.82 -33.27
C ALA A 47 -9.33 15.28 -32.87
N SER A 48 -8.40 15.93 -32.16
CA SER A 48 -8.53 17.33 -31.69
C SER A 48 -8.67 18.32 -32.84
N ASP A 49 -8.11 18.03 -34.03
CA ASP A 49 -8.20 18.87 -35.23
C ASP A 49 -9.65 19.08 -35.71
N LEU A 50 -10.57 18.15 -35.41
CA LEU A 50 -11.97 18.21 -35.78
C LEU A 50 -12.84 19.04 -34.81
N PHE A 51 -12.24 19.59 -33.74
CA PHE A 51 -12.94 20.31 -32.68
C PHE A 51 -13.83 21.45 -33.21
N PRO A 52 -13.39 22.35 -34.11
CA PRO A 52 -14.21 23.43 -34.65
C PRO A 52 -15.46 22.92 -35.40
N ALA A 53 -15.32 21.82 -36.16
CA ALA A 53 -16.43 21.23 -36.93
C ALA A 53 -17.44 20.52 -36.00
N VAL A 54 -16.96 19.89 -34.93
CA VAL A 54 -17.82 19.21 -33.95
C VAL A 54 -18.58 20.20 -33.08
N VAL A 55 -17.95 21.31 -32.63
CA VAL A 55 -18.59 22.31 -31.76
C VAL A 55 -19.79 22.98 -32.43
N LYS A 56 -19.77 23.21 -33.77
CA LYS A 56 -20.91 23.72 -34.52
C LYS A 56 -22.15 22.84 -34.35
N ASN A 57 -21.99 21.54 -34.16
CA ASN A 57 -23.07 20.56 -34.02
C ASN A 57 -23.62 20.40 -32.59
N VAL A 58 -23.15 21.17 -31.62
CA VAL A 58 -23.68 21.17 -30.22
C VAL A 58 -25.14 21.57 -30.19
N ALA A 59 -25.57 22.48 -31.09
CA ALA A 59 -26.94 22.97 -31.22
C ALA A 59 -27.85 22.04 -32.05
N CYS A 60 -27.37 20.94 -32.64
CA CYS A 60 -28.13 20.01 -33.44
C CYS A 60 -29.40 19.52 -32.70
N LYS A 61 -30.53 19.37 -33.41
CA LYS A 61 -31.81 18.91 -32.83
C LYS A 61 -31.78 17.41 -32.53
N ASN A 62 -31.04 16.63 -33.28
CA ASN A 62 -30.94 15.19 -33.13
C ASN A 62 -30.24 14.80 -31.83
N ILE A 63 -30.91 14.04 -30.94
CA ILE A 63 -30.45 13.65 -29.63
C ILE A 63 -29.23 12.68 -29.73
N GLU A 64 -29.17 11.82 -30.73
CA GLU A 64 -28.07 10.87 -30.88
C GLU A 64 -26.79 11.59 -31.29
N VAL A 65 -26.87 12.53 -32.25
CA VAL A 65 -25.73 13.39 -32.63
C VAL A 65 -25.28 14.18 -31.41
N LYS A 66 -26.18 14.82 -30.66
CA LYS A 66 -25.84 15.55 -29.42
C LYS A 66 -25.06 14.71 -28.42
N LYS A 67 -25.49 13.47 -28.17
CA LYS A 67 -24.79 12.57 -27.23
C LYS A 67 -23.34 12.33 -27.64
N LEU A 68 -23.08 12.07 -28.91
CA LEU A 68 -21.75 11.83 -29.42
C LEU A 68 -20.89 13.10 -29.40
N VAL A 69 -21.47 14.25 -29.77
CA VAL A 69 -20.81 15.56 -29.63
C VAL A 69 -20.44 15.85 -28.18
N TYR A 70 -21.30 15.53 -27.22
CA TYR A 70 -21.03 15.71 -25.79
C TYR A 70 -19.87 14.85 -25.31
N VAL A 71 -19.80 13.58 -25.75
CA VAL A 71 -18.64 12.70 -25.44
C VAL A 71 -17.36 13.29 -25.97
N TYR A 72 -17.38 13.82 -27.19
CA TYR A 72 -16.23 14.46 -27.79
C TYR A 72 -15.78 15.73 -27.02
N LEU A 73 -16.74 16.61 -26.69
CA LEU A 73 -16.46 17.83 -25.93
C LEU A 73 -15.83 17.55 -24.58
N VAL A 74 -16.38 16.61 -23.81
CA VAL A 74 -15.83 16.25 -22.50
C VAL A 74 -14.38 15.77 -22.62
N ARG A 75 -14.00 15.16 -23.76
CA ARG A 75 -12.64 14.64 -23.97
C ARG A 75 -11.64 15.72 -24.35
N TYR A 76 -12.04 16.69 -25.19
CA TYR A 76 -11.11 17.65 -25.78
C TYR A 76 -11.28 19.11 -25.32
N ALA A 77 -12.29 19.40 -24.47
CA ALA A 77 -12.52 20.78 -24.00
C ALA A 77 -11.37 21.36 -23.20
N GLU A 78 -10.62 20.51 -22.49
CA GLU A 78 -9.45 20.92 -21.70
C GLU A 78 -8.29 21.34 -22.61
N GLU A 79 -8.13 20.70 -23.78
CA GLU A 79 -7.11 20.99 -24.78
C GLU A 79 -7.44 22.25 -25.61
N GLN A 80 -8.74 22.52 -25.84
CA GLN A 80 -9.25 23.58 -26.71
C GLN A 80 -10.24 24.50 -25.96
N GLN A 81 -9.75 25.14 -24.90
CA GLN A 81 -10.59 25.90 -23.95
C GLN A 81 -11.38 27.04 -24.62
N ASP A 82 -10.74 27.85 -25.45
CA ASP A 82 -11.37 29.00 -26.10
C ASP A 82 -12.54 28.59 -27.01
N LEU A 83 -12.38 27.50 -27.78
CA LEU A 83 -13.43 26.96 -28.63
C LEU A 83 -14.53 26.27 -27.81
N ALA A 84 -14.22 25.66 -26.70
CA ALA A 84 -15.19 25.04 -25.81
C ALA A 84 -16.11 26.10 -25.18
N LEU A 85 -15.61 27.30 -24.90
CA LEU A 85 -16.41 28.42 -24.39
C LEU A 85 -17.58 28.82 -25.32
N LEU A 86 -17.44 28.65 -26.65
CA LEU A 86 -18.52 28.89 -27.60
C LEU A 86 -19.74 27.98 -27.38
N SER A 87 -19.54 26.80 -26.80
CA SER A 87 -20.63 25.84 -26.53
C SER A 87 -21.46 26.20 -25.29
N ILE A 88 -20.96 27.05 -24.38
CA ILE A 88 -21.55 27.32 -23.05
C ILE A 88 -22.93 27.95 -23.21
N SER A 89 -23.11 28.93 -24.11
CA SER A 89 -24.40 29.55 -24.37
C SER A 89 -25.49 28.53 -24.78
N THR A 90 -25.10 27.50 -25.51
CA THR A 90 -26.00 26.41 -25.91
C THR A 90 -26.35 25.52 -24.71
N PHE A 91 -25.42 25.26 -23.79
CA PHE A 91 -25.71 24.53 -22.54
C PHE A 91 -26.60 25.36 -21.62
N GLN A 92 -26.37 26.67 -21.46
CA GLN A 92 -27.25 27.55 -20.68
C GLN A 92 -28.68 27.56 -21.20
N ARG A 93 -28.87 27.53 -22.53
CA ARG A 93 -30.20 27.38 -23.15
C ARG A 93 -30.78 25.98 -22.86
N GLY A 94 -29.96 24.93 -22.95
CA GLY A 94 -30.36 23.56 -22.63
C GLY A 94 -30.78 23.33 -21.19
N LEU A 95 -30.22 24.10 -20.22
CA LEU A 95 -30.64 24.06 -18.83
C LEU A 95 -32.06 24.57 -18.57
N LYS A 96 -32.59 25.39 -19.49
CA LYS A 96 -33.95 25.94 -19.42
C LYS A 96 -34.93 25.21 -20.33
N ASP A 97 -34.54 24.09 -20.94
CA ASP A 97 -35.40 23.29 -21.82
C ASP A 97 -36.55 22.67 -21.03
N PRO A 98 -37.79 22.64 -21.59
CA PRO A 98 -38.94 21.98 -20.95
C PRO A 98 -38.72 20.50 -20.66
N ASN A 99 -37.89 19.82 -21.45
CA ASN A 99 -37.60 18.39 -21.27
C ASN A 99 -36.50 18.17 -20.19
N GLN A 100 -36.89 17.49 -19.13
CA GLN A 100 -36.01 17.13 -18.02
C GLN A 100 -34.71 16.37 -18.44
N LEU A 101 -34.76 15.54 -19.48
CA LEU A 101 -33.64 14.76 -19.99
C LEU A 101 -32.60 15.66 -20.67
N ILE A 102 -33.06 16.72 -21.34
CA ILE A 102 -32.19 17.72 -21.97
C ILE A 102 -31.52 18.57 -20.90
N ARG A 103 -32.28 19.07 -19.90
CA ARG A 103 -31.74 19.83 -18.76
C ARG A 103 -30.67 19.04 -18.02
N ALA A 104 -30.94 17.80 -17.68
CA ALA A 104 -29.98 16.93 -16.98
C ALA A 104 -28.74 16.62 -17.85
N SER A 105 -28.90 16.40 -19.15
CA SER A 105 -27.80 16.15 -20.07
C SER A 105 -26.92 17.38 -20.23
N ALA A 106 -27.50 18.57 -20.34
CA ALA A 106 -26.79 19.84 -20.43
C ALA A 106 -25.95 20.10 -19.16
N LEU A 107 -26.53 19.89 -17.97
CA LEU A 107 -25.82 20.02 -16.70
C LEU A 107 -24.67 18.99 -16.56
N ARG A 108 -24.91 17.74 -16.96
CA ARG A 108 -23.93 16.67 -16.92
C ARG A 108 -22.68 17.00 -17.75
N VAL A 109 -22.89 17.54 -18.96
CA VAL A 109 -21.79 17.91 -19.84
C VAL A 109 -21.08 19.16 -19.35
N LEU A 110 -21.83 20.21 -19.00
CA LEU A 110 -21.29 21.44 -18.47
C LEU A 110 -20.40 21.18 -17.25
N SER A 111 -20.84 20.35 -16.32
CA SER A 111 -20.04 19.98 -15.14
C SER A 111 -18.84 19.08 -15.44
N SER A 112 -18.74 18.49 -16.64
CA SER A 112 -17.63 17.64 -17.04
C SER A 112 -16.59 18.37 -17.89
N ILE A 113 -16.87 19.61 -18.32
CA ILE A 113 -15.94 20.50 -19.00
C ILE A 113 -15.00 21.08 -17.94
N ARG A 114 -13.70 20.74 -18.01
CA ARG A 114 -12.70 21.19 -17.03
C ARG A 114 -12.02 22.48 -17.46
N VAL A 115 -12.78 23.57 -17.45
CA VAL A 115 -12.27 24.91 -17.76
C VAL A 115 -12.55 25.85 -16.57
N PRO A 116 -11.55 26.40 -15.89
CA PRO A 116 -11.77 27.18 -14.66
C PRO A 116 -12.67 28.42 -14.85
N ILE A 117 -12.64 29.05 -16.01
CA ILE A 117 -13.45 30.26 -16.33
C ILE A 117 -14.95 29.99 -16.21
N ILE A 118 -15.44 28.75 -16.36
CA ILE A 118 -16.86 28.42 -16.27
C ILE A 118 -17.38 28.15 -14.86
N VAL A 119 -16.50 28.15 -13.85
CA VAL A 119 -16.86 27.86 -12.44
C VAL A 119 -18.07 28.67 -11.96
N PRO A 120 -18.17 30.01 -12.13
CA PRO A 120 -19.34 30.77 -11.68
C PRO A 120 -20.64 30.35 -12.38
N ILE A 121 -20.55 30.05 -13.67
CA ILE A 121 -21.71 29.59 -14.48
C ILE A 121 -22.15 28.20 -14.01
N MET A 122 -21.21 27.32 -13.75
CA MET A 122 -21.46 25.97 -13.26
C MET A 122 -22.08 25.99 -11.86
N MET A 123 -21.59 26.86 -10.95
CA MET A 123 -22.15 27.03 -9.61
C MET A 123 -23.62 27.48 -9.68
N LEU A 124 -23.92 28.48 -10.51
CA LEU A 124 -25.29 28.95 -10.70
C LEU A 124 -26.18 27.83 -11.25
N ALA A 125 -25.73 27.10 -12.27
CA ALA A 125 -26.46 25.99 -12.86
C ALA A 125 -26.74 24.88 -11.84
N ILE A 126 -25.81 24.57 -10.94
CA ILE A 126 -25.98 23.59 -9.88
C ILE A 126 -27.04 24.06 -8.86
N LYS A 127 -26.99 25.35 -8.43
CA LYS A 127 -27.97 25.94 -7.50
C LYS A 127 -29.39 25.91 -8.07
N GLU A 128 -29.57 26.27 -9.35
CA GLU A 128 -30.86 26.22 -10.05
C GLU A 128 -31.35 24.78 -10.19
N ALA A 129 -30.49 23.86 -10.66
CA ALA A 129 -30.85 22.45 -10.87
C ALA A 129 -31.13 21.70 -9.55
N ALA A 130 -30.54 22.09 -8.44
CA ALA A 130 -30.86 21.53 -7.12
C ALA A 130 -32.29 21.87 -6.64
N SER A 131 -32.94 22.86 -7.25
CA SER A 131 -34.34 23.29 -7.00
C SER A 131 -35.31 22.82 -8.07
N ASP A 132 -34.82 22.06 -9.06
CA ASP A 132 -35.68 21.62 -10.19
C ASP A 132 -36.80 20.69 -9.70
N MET A 133 -37.96 20.78 -10.37
CA MET A 133 -39.10 19.93 -10.10
C MET A 133 -38.83 18.44 -10.32
N SER A 134 -37.96 18.12 -11.29
CA SER A 134 -37.60 16.76 -11.63
C SER A 134 -36.51 16.18 -10.72
N PRO A 135 -36.77 15.04 -10.06
CA PRO A 135 -35.74 14.37 -9.27
C PRO A 135 -34.52 13.88 -10.12
N TYR A 136 -34.73 13.67 -11.41
CA TYR A 136 -33.68 13.28 -12.34
C TYR A 136 -32.64 14.42 -12.56
N VAL A 137 -33.13 15.68 -12.64
CA VAL A 137 -32.26 16.86 -12.73
C VAL A 137 -31.54 17.10 -11.40
N ARG A 138 -32.25 16.99 -10.26
CA ARG A 138 -31.66 17.11 -8.93
C ARG A 138 -30.58 16.06 -8.66
N LYS A 139 -30.79 14.80 -9.11
CA LYS A 139 -29.75 13.74 -9.10
C LYS A 139 -28.50 14.18 -9.87
N THR A 140 -28.69 14.79 -11.04
CA THR A 140 -27.58 15.26 -11.86
C THR A 140 -26.86 16.43 -11.22
N ALA A 141 -27.58 17.34 -10.54
CA ALA A 141 -27.00 18.42 -9.75
C ALA A 141 -26.11 17.88 -8.63
N ALA A 142 -26.58 16.86 -7.90
CA ALA A 142 -25.76 16.20 -6.88
C ALA A 142 -24.46 15.62 -7.45
N HIS A 143 -24.48 14.98 -8.62
CA HIS A 143 -23.28 14.48 -9.29
C HIS A 143 -22.36 15.58 -9.85
N ALA A 144 -22.89 16.78 -10.11
CA ALA A 144 -22.10 17.92 -10.58
C ALA A 144 -21.28 18.56 -9.44
N ILE A 145 -21.73 18.45 -8.18
CA ILE A 145 -21.09 19.06 -7.01
C ILE A 145 -19.63 18.57 -6.84
N PRO A 146 -19.30 17.27 -6.78
CA PRO A 146 -17.91 16.82 -6.63
C PRO A 146 -17.02 17.23 -7.80
N LYS A 147 -17.58 17.32 -9.01
CA LYS A 147 -16.84 17.76 -10.20
C LYS A 147 -16.44 19.22 -10.12
N LEU A 148 -17.34 20.09 -9.64
CA LEU A 148 -17.04 21.48 -9.41
C LEU A 148 -16.00 21.63 -8.28
N TYR A 149 -16.18 20.90 -7.18
CA TYR A 149 -15.23 20.91 -6.06
C TYR A 149 -13.81 20.47 -6.48
N SER A 150 -13.71 19.48 -7.39
CA SER A 150 -12.41 19.04 -7.94
C SER A 150 -11.76 20.06 -8.88
N LEU A 151 -12.52 20.99 -9.42
CA LEU A 151 -12.03 22.07 -10.31
C LEU A 151 -11.64 23.31 -9.51
N ASP A 152 -12.45 23.68 -8.51
CA ASP A 152 -12.26 24.84 -7.63
C ASP A 152 -12.72 24.49 -6.20
N SER A 153 -11.77 24.38 -5.29
CA SER A 153 -12.01 24.07 -3.87
C SER A 153 -12.59 25.25 -3.09
N ASP A 154 -12.42 26.48 -3.57
CA ASP A 154 -12.83 27.69 -2.86
C ASP A 154 -14.36 27.84 -2.82
N GLN A 155 -15.08 27.12 -3.69
CA GLN A 155 -16.54 27.10 -3.69
C GLN A 155 -17.14 26.14 -2.62
N LYS A 156 -16.31 25.57 -1.73
CA LYS A 156 -16.74 24.56 -0.76
C LYS A 156 -17.96 24.97 0.05
N ASP A 157 -17.99 26.15 0.61
CA ASP A 157 -19.06 26.61 1.49
C ASP A 157 -20.40 26.73 0.75
N GLN A 158 -20.38 27.28 -0.47
CA GLN A 158 -21.58 27.38 -1.30
C GLN A 158 -22.10 25.99 -1.73
N LEU A 159 -21.20 25.03 -1.96
CA LEU A 159 -21.56 23.66 -2.29
C LEU A 159 -22.17 22.95 -1.08
N ILE A 160 -21.71 23.21 0.14
CA ILE A 160 -22.27 22.67 1.39
C ILE A 160 -23.74 23.13 1.55
N GLU A 161 -24.08 24.38 1.27
CA GLU A 161 -25.46 24.84 1.29
C GLU A 161 -26.35 24.06 0.32
N VAL A 162 -25.84 23.78 -0.89
CA VAL A 162 -26.58 23.00 -1.89
C VAL A 162 -26.73 21.53 -1.43
N ILE A 163 -25.69 20.96 -0.83
CA ILE A 163 -25.74 19.61 -0.27
C ILE A 163 -26.78 19.53 0.85
N GLU A 164 -26.81 20.50 1.78
CA GLU A 164 -27.81 20.54 2.88
C GLU A 164 -29.23 20.56 2.32
N LYS A 165 -29.49 21.39 1.30
CA LYS A 165 -30.79 21.45 0.62
C LYS A 165 -31.16 20.11 -0.01
N LEU A 166 -30.25 19.48 -0.74
CA LEU A 166 -30.49 18.20 -1.41
C LEU A 166 -30.57 17.02 -0.42
N LEU A 167 -29.87 17.05 0.72
CA LEU A 167 -30.04 16.08 1.80
C LEU A 167 -31.44 16.11 2.39
N ALA A 168 -32.18 17.23 2.31
CA ALA A 168 -33.55 17.31 2.74
C ALA A 168 -34.56 16.64 1.74
N ASP A 169 -34.13 16.31 0.52
CA ASP A 169 -34.96 15.66 -0.49
C ASP A 169 -35.47 14.28 -0.02
N LYS A 170 -36.70 13.96 -0.34
CA LYS A 170 -37.41 12.71 0.05
C LYS A 170 -37.37 11.63 -1.04
N THR A 171 -36.80 11.91 -2.20
CA THR A 171 -36.80 10.97 -3.33
C THR A 171 -35.68 9.98 -3.26
N THR A 172 -35.97 8.71 -3.49
CA THR A 172 -35.01 7.62 -3.52
C THR A 172 -33.95 7.80 -4.59
N LEU A 173 -34.32 8.39 -5.73
CA LEU A 173 -33.41 8.61 -6.86
C LEU A 173 -32.27 9.60 -6.55
N VAL A 174 -32.50 10.58 -5.67
CA VAL A 174 -31.56 11.64 -5.33
C VAL A 174 -30.66 11.24 -4.14
N ALA A 175 -31.19 10.50 -3.19
CA ALA A 175 -30.56 10.23 -1.90
C ALA A 175 -29.12 9.67 -2.01
N GLY A 176 -28.90 8.65 -2.83
CA GLY A 176 -27.56 8.04 -2.99
C GLY A 176 -26.52 9.01 -3.57
N SER A 177 -26.95 9.81 -4.56
CA SER A 177 -26.07 10.77 -5.25
C SER A 177 -25.67 11.95 -4.36
N VAL A 178 -26.58 12.38 -3.49
CA VAL A 178 -26.30 13.46 -2.53
C VAL A 178 -25.35 13.00 -1.43
N VAL A 179 -25.53 11.77 -0.94
CA VAL A 179 -24.62 11.20 0.05
C VAL A 179 -23.22 11.03 -0.54
N MET A 180 -23.11 10.65 -1.82
CA MET A 180 -21.83 10.61 -2.52
C MET A 180 -21.17 11.99 -2.57
N ALA A 181 -21.94 13.04 -2.93
CA ALA A 181 -21.44 14.41 -2.93
C ALA A 181 -21.00 14.88 -1.52
N PHE A 182 -21.76 14.50 -0.49
CA PHE A 182 -21.42 14.77 0.91
C PHE A 182 -20.10 14.12 1.32
N GLU A 183 -19.88 12.85 0.98
CA GLU A 183 -18.67 12.10 1.32
C GLU A 183 -17.39 12.68 0.64
N GLU A 184 -17.53 13.26 -0.55
CA GLU A 184 -16.41 13.84 -1.29
C GLU A 184 -16.09 15.29 -0.89
N VAL A 185 -17.11 16.09 -0.56
CA VAL A 185 -16.93 17.55 -0.31
C VAL A 185 -16.81 17.89 1.17
N CYS A 186 -17.65 17.32 2.02
CA CYS A 186 -17.74 17.72 3.44
C CYS A 186 -17.96 16.52 4.39
N PRO A 187 -17.12 15.49 4.36
CA PRO A 187 -17.29 14.32 5.21
C PRO A 187 -17.21 14.61 6.71
N GLU A 188 -16.62 15.73 7.10
CA GLU A 188 -16.49 16.21 8.47
C GLU A 188 -17.78 16.78 9.07
N ARG A 189 -18.71 17.26 8.22
CA ARG A 189 -19.95 17.93 8.65
C ARG A 189 -21.06 16.93 9.04
N ILE A 190 -20.82 16.17 10.11
CA ILE A 190 -21.73 15.12 10.63
C ILE A 190 -23.10 15.69 11.03
N ASP A 191 -23.15 16.98 11.44
CA ASP A 191 -24.38 17.71 11.79
C ASP A 191 -25.45 17.69 10.68
N LEU A 192 -25.06 17.69 9.43
CA LEU A 192 -25.97 17.63 8.28
C LEU A 192 -26.66 16.26 8.19
N ILE A 193 -25.99 15.21 8.60
CA ILE A 193 -26.54 13.85 8.61
C ILE A 193 -27.46 13.66 9.80
N HIS A 194 -27.20 14.26 10.96
CA HIS A 194 -28.06 14.17 12.13
C HIS A 194 -29.51 14.48 11.81
N LYS A 195 -29.77 15.60 11.12
CA LYS A 195 -31.13 16.03 10.74
C LYS A 195 -31.82 15.01 9.83
N ASN A 196 -31.09 14.27 9.02
CA ASN A 196 -31.60 13.41 7.96
C ASN A 196 -31.44 11.89 8.24
N TYR A 197 -30.86 11.51 9.39
CA TYR A 197 -30.49 10.12 9.71
C TYR A 197 -31.62 9.12 9.54
N ARG A 198 -32.75 9.33 10.27
CA ARG A 198 -33.92 8.44 10.23
C ARG A 198 -34.53 8.33 8.85
N LYS A 199 -34.56 9.44 8.11
CA LYS A 199 -35.04 9.46 6.72
C LYS A 199 -34.14 8.59 5.81
N LEU A 200 -32.81 8.75 5.90
CA LEU A 200 -31.88 7.95 5.11
C LEU A 200 -31.98 6.47 5.43
N CYS A 201 -32.12 6.11 6.72
CA CYS A 201 -32.35 4.72 7.13
C CYS A 201 -33.64 4.12 6.56
N ASN A 202 -34.72 4.90 6.46
CA ASN A 202 -36.00 4.42 5.92
C ASN A 202 -35.99 4.33 4.40
N LEU A 203 -35.32 5.26 3.69
CA LEU A 203 -35.22 5.24 2.24
C LEU A 203 -34.28 4.14 1.72
N LEU A 204 -33.41 3.61 2.57
CA LEU A 204 -32.33 2.73 2.19
C LEU A 204 -32.76 1.48 1.39
N ILE A 205 -33.93 0.93 1.69
CA ILE A 205 -34.44 -0.28 1.03
C ILE A 205 -34.86 0.02 -0.41
N ASP A 206 -35.41 1.23 -0.66
CA ASP A 206 -35.98 1.64 -1.93
C ASP A 206 -35.00 2.35 -2.87
N VAL A 207 -33.81 2.68 -2.38
CA VAL A 207 -32.75 3.31 -3.17
C VAL A 207 -32.09 2.30 -4.11
N GLU A 208 -31.58 2.76 -5.25
CA GLU A 208 -30.83 1.91 -6.18
C GLU A 208 -29.56 1.33 -5.54
N GLU A 209 -29.11 0.17 -5.98
CA GLU A 209 -28.02 -0.62 -5.33
C GLU A 209 -26.71 0.16 -5.11
N TRP A 210 -26.32 1.01 -6.06
CA TRP A 210 -25.14 1.88 -5.93
C TRP A 210 -25.31 2.91 -4.81
N GLY A 211 -26.49 3.52 -4.74
CA GLY A 211 -26.85 4.44 -3.66
C GLY A 211 -26.89 3.74 -2.30
N GLN A 212 -27.39 2.49 -2.26
CA GLN A 212 -27.39 1.69 -1.03
C GLN A 212 -25.98 1.53 -0.47
N VAL A 213 -24.99 1.16 -1.30
CA VAL A 213 -23.59 0.98 -0.87
C VAL A 213 -23.03 2.26 -0.25
N VAL A 214 -23.22 3.39 -0.93
CA VAL A 214 -22.69 4.69 -0.47
C VAL A 214 -23.35 5.11 0.85
N ILE A 215 -24.69 5.01 0.93
CA ILE A 215 -25.45 5.37 2.14
C ILE A 215 -25.05 4.46 3.32
N ILE A 216 -24.93 3.14 3.11
CA ILE A 216 -24.53 2.19 4.16
C ILE A 216 -23.14 2.51 4.68
N ASN A 217 -22.18 2.81 3.80
CA ASN A 217 -20.82 3.15 4.21
C ASN A 217 -20.80 4.45 5.03
N MET A 218 -21.51 5.48 4.59
CA MET A 218 -21.65 6.74 5.32
C MET A 218 -22.32 6.53 6.69
N LEU A 219 -23.43 5.79 6.74
CA LEU A 219 -24.14 5.50 7.98
C LEU A 219 -23.30 4.62 8.93
N THR A 220 -22.44 3.74 8.39
CA THR A 220 -21.51 2.95 9.20
C THR A 220 -20.47 3.87 9.86
N ARG A 221 -19.92 4.83 9.12
CA ARG A 221 -18.99 5.83 9.66
C ARG A 221 -19.68 6.70 10.72
N TYR A 222 -20.85 7.21 10.41
CA TYR A 222 -21.68 8.00 11.33
C TYR A 222 -21.96 7.24 12.64
N ALA A 223 -22.45 6.00 12.52
CA ALA A 223 -22.81 5.20 13.70
C ALA A 223 -21.61 4.82 14.57
N ARG A 224 -20.43 4.63 13.98
CA ARG A 224 -19.18 4.39 14.74
C ARG A 224 -18.72 5.58 15.56
N THR A 225 -19.04 6.80 15.11
CA THR A 225 -18.66 8.05 15.83
C THR A 225 -19.72 8.49 16.84
N GLN A 226 -21.00 8.21 16.59
CA GLN A 226 -22.10 8.73 17.39
C GLN A 226 -22.68 7.73 18.41
N PHE A 227 -22.60 6.43 18.12
CA PHE A 227 -23.13 5.42 19.05
C PHE A 227 -22.01 4.70 19.80
N LEU A 228 -22.28 4.37 21.05
CA LEU A 228 -21.40 3.53 21.85
C LEU A 228 -21.31 2.12 21.24
N SER A 229 -20.12 1.58 21.19
CA SER A 229 -19.93 0.21 20.70
C SER A 229 -20.55 -0.80 21.67
N PRO A 230 -21.43 -1.70 21.21
CA PRO A 230 -22.02 -2.73 22.07
C PRO A 230 -21.01 -3.72 22.63
N ASN A 231 -19.79 -3.76 22.06
CA ASN A 231 -18.73 -4.71 22.43
C ASN A 231 -17.56 -4.05 23.19
N GLN A 232 -17.68 -2.81 23.67
CA GLN A 232 -16.62 -2.11 24.39
C GLN A 232 -16.20 -2.81 25.69
N ASN A 233 -17.15 -3.39 26.41
CA ASN A 233 -16.87 -4.08 27.68
C ASN A 233 -16.12 -5.40 27.46
N GLU A 234 -16.26 -6.05 26.29
CA GLU A 234 -15.54 -7.29 25.97
C GLU A 234 -14.08 -7.02 25.55
N SER A 235 -13.81 -5.95 24.82
CA SER A 235 -12.43 -5.60 24.44
C SER A 235 -11.56 -5.24 25.65
N LEU A 236 -12.17 -4.59 26.66
CA LEU A 236 -11.48 -4.30 27.93
C LEU A 236 -11.24 -5.57 28.76
N LEU A 237 -12.14 -6.56 28.70
CA LEU A 237 -11.94 -7.86 29.32
C LEU A 237 -10.89 -8.72 28.61
N GLU A 238 -10.82 -8.66 27.30
CA GLU A 238 -9.79 -9.33 26.50
C GLU A 238 -8.41 -8.69 26.74
N GLU A 239 -8.30 -7.36 26.80
CA GLU A 239 -7.05 -6.64 27.12
C GLU A 239 -6.59 -6.88 28.56
N SER A 240 -7.52 -7.00 29.52
CA SER A 240 -7.17 -7.33 30.90
C SER A 240 -6.78 -8.81 31.07
N ALA A 241 -7.38 -9.72 30.31
CA ALA A 241 -7.01 -11.13 30.29
C ALA A 241 -5.62 -11.36 29.63
N GLU A 242 -5.30 -10.61 28.57
CA GLU A 242 -3.96 -10.65 27.98
C GLU A 242 -2.90 -10.05 28.93
N LYS A 243 -3.21 -8.97 29.65
CA LYS A 243 -2.31 -8.40 30.67
C LYS A 243 -2.11 -9.32 31.88
N ALA A 244 -3.16 -10.03 32.32
CA ALA A 244 -3.08 -11.01 33.42
C ALA A 244 -2.27 -12.25 33.04
N PHE A 245 -2.19 -12.60 31.73
CA PHE A 245 -1.42 -13.75 31.26
C PHE A 245 0.10 -13.42 31.11
N TYR A 246 0.47 -12.14 30.95
CA TYR A 246 1.86 -11.68 30.84
C TYR A 246 2.40 -11.04 32.13
N GLY A 247 1.59 -10.86 33.18
CA GLY A 247 2.01 -10.39 34.47
C GLY A 247 2.61 -11.53 35.30
N SER A 248 3.89 -11.42 35.66
CA SER A 248 4.54 -12.33 36.62
C SER A 248 3.82 -12.33 37.94
N GLU A 249 3.67 -13.52 38.51
CA GLU A 249 3.16 -13.74 39.84
C GLU A 249 4.03 -12.99 40.87
N GLU A 250 3.60 -11.82 41.32
CA GLU A 250 3.88 -11.28 42.65
C GLU A 250 3.30 -9.84 42.72
N GLU A 251 2.40 -9.64 43.73
CA GLU A 251 1.78 -8.37 44.15
C GLU A 251 0.77 -7.76 43.17
N ASP A 252 -0.52 -8.04 43.42
CA ASP A 252 -1.66 -7.12 43.29
C ASP A 252 -3.02 -7.85 43.18
N THR A 253 -3.29 -8.77 44.16
CA THR A 253 -4.59 -9.49 44.22
C THR A 253 -5.75 -8.64 44.75
N LYS A 254 -5.50 -7.42 45.23
CA LYS A 254 -6.56 -6.56 45.78
C LYS A 254 -7.15 -5.60 44.75
N ASP A 255 -6.33 -5.03 43.87
CA ASP A 255 -6.80 -4.06 42.88
C ASP A 255 -7.53 -4.73 41.71
N ALA A 256 -7.07 -5.90 41.24
CA ALA A 256 -7.77 -6.68 40.22
C ALA A 256 -9.18 -7.15 40.67
N LYS A 257 -9.38 -7.45 41.98
CA LYS A 257 -10.71 -7.77 42.53
C LYS A 257 -11.60 -6.52 42.64
N ALA A 258 -11.03 -5.35 42.90
CA ALA A 258 -11.77 -4.08 42.95
C ALA A 258 -12.20 -3.63 41.54
N GLU A 259 -11.36 -3.79 40.53
CA GLU A 259 -11.72 -3.52 39.14
C GLU A 259 -12.75 -4.52 38.60
N ALA A 260 -12.61 -5.82 38.87
CA ALA A 260 -13.60 -6.83 38.50
C ALA A 260 -14.95 -6.59 39.21
N ALA A 261 -14.96 -6.15 40.46
CA ALA A 261 -16.17 -5.77 41.17
C ALA A 261 -16.79 -4.46 40.66
N SER A 262 -16.01 -3.52 40.16
CA SER A 262 -16.48 -2.30 39.51
C SER A 262 -17.05 -2.56 38.11
N LEU A 263 -16.51 -3.53 37.38
CA LEU A 263 -17.02 -4.02 36.09
C LEU A 263 -18.36 -4.75 36.23
N ALA A 264 -18.55 -5.53 37.32
CA ALA A 264 -19.80 -6.23 37.63
C ALA A 264 -20.97 -5.28 37.96
N LYS A 265 -20.71 -4.04 38.35
CA LYS A 265 -21.72 -3.01 38.68
C LYS A 265 -22.10 -2.11 37.50
N ARG A 266 -21.49 -2.29 36.31
CA ARG A 266 -21.85 -1.50 35.11
C ARG A 266 -23.23 -1.94 34.59
N LYS A 267 -24.11 -0.95 34.39
CA LYS A 267 -25.44 -1.16 33.82
C LYS A 267 -25.33 -1.90 32.45
N PRO A 268 -26.26 -2.87 32.19
CA PRO A 268 -26.27 -3.56 30.91
C PRO A 268 -26.38 -2.53 29.78
N TYR A 269 -25.63 -2.73 28.69
CA TYR A 269 -25.68 -1.88 27.50
C TYR A 269 -27.08 -1.91 26.92
N VAL A 270 -27.74 -0.76 26.88
CA VAL A 270 -29.04 -0.57 26.22
C VAL A 270 -28.74 0.04 24.85
N MET A 271 -29.07 -0.68 23.79
CA MET A 271 -28.86 -0.22 22.43
C MET A 271 -29.78 0.97 22.13
N ASP A 272 -29.18 2.04 21.57
CA ASP A 272 -29.91 3.22 21.09
C ASP A 272 -31.00 2.82 20.08
N PRO A 273 -32.21 3.40 20.14
CA PRO A 273 -33.30 3.13 19.19
C PRO A 273 -32.90 3.43 17.73
N ASP A 274 -32.12 4.47 17.51
CA ASP A 274 -31.65 4.86 16.15
C ASP A 274 -30.58 3.89 15.63
N HIS A 275 -29.73 3.38 16.49
CA HIS A 275 -28.80 2.30 16.15
C HIS A 275 -29.57 1.01 15.78
N ARG A 276 -30.60 0.66 16.54
CA ARG A 276 -31.45 -0.49 16.26
C ARG A 276 -32.24 -0.33 14.96
N LEU A 277 -32.71 0.89 14.64
CA LEU A 277 -33.36 1.21 13.38
C LEU A 277 -32.46 0.91 12.18
N LEU A 278 -31.20 1.33 12.24
CA LEU A 278 -30.21 1.07 11.19
C LEU A 278 -30.01 -0.44 10.96
N LEU A 279 -29.76 -1.21 12.03
CA LEU A 279 -29.58 -2.65 11.92
C LEU A 279 -30.82 -3.35 11.36
N ARG A 280 -32.02 -2.95 11.78
CA ARG A 280 -33.28 -3.52 11.29
C ARG A 280 -33.46 -3.28 9.80
N ASN A 281 -33.24 -2.06 9.33
CA ASN A 281 -33.47 -1.70 7.93
C ASN A 281 -32.40 -2.25 6.97
N THR A 282 -31.18 -2.51 7.44
CA THR A 282 -30.10 -3.09 6.63
C THR A 282 -30.16 -4.62 6.58
N LYS A 283 -30.81 -5.30 7.52
CA LYS A 283 -30.90 -6.77 7.55
C LYS A 283 -31.48 -7.42 6.30
N PRO A 284 -32.60 -6.93 5.70
CA PRO A 284 -33.14 -7.49 4.46
C PRO A 284 -32.16 -7.41 3.28
N LEU A 285 -31.29 -6.39 3.25
CA LEU A 285 -30.31 -6.17 2.19
C LEU A 285 -29.22 -7.26 2.13
N LEU A 286 -29.06 -8.05 3.19
CA LEU A 286 -28.19 -9.25 3.15
C LEU A 286 -28.67 -10.29 2.13
N GLN A 287 -29.92 -10.22 1.66
CA GLN A 287 -30.45 -11.09 0.62
C GLN A 287 -30.27 -10.54 -0.79
N SER A 288 -29.73 -9.33 -0.95
CA SER A 288 -29.46 -8.72 -2.25
C SER A 288 -28.67 -9.66 -3.17
N ARG A 289 -28.91 -9.53 -4.47
CA ARG A 289 -28.10 -10.18 -5.53
C ARG A 289 -26.76 -9.46 -5.75
N ASN A 290 -26.72 -8.17 -5.44
CA ASN A 290 -25.50 -7.38 -5.58
C ASN A 290 -24.53 -7.66 -4.44
N ALA A 291 -23.36 -8.18 -4.79
CA ALA A 291 -22.31 -8.52 -3.81
C ALA A 291 -21.79 -7.30 -3.03
N ALA A 292 -21.76 -6.12 -3.66
CA ALA A 292 -21.28 -4.89 -3.02
C ALA A 292 -22.22 -4.45 -1.88
N VAL A 293 -23.53 -4.54 -2.09
CA VAL A 293 -24.54 -4.24 -1.05
C VAL A 293 -24.39 -5.20 0.13
N VAL A 294 -24.30 -6.51 -0.15
CA VAL A 294 -24.12 -7.52 0.90
C VAL A 294 -22.81 -7.29 1.67
N MET A 295 -21.74 -6.93 0.99
CA MET A 295 -20.44 -6.62 1.64
C MET A 295 -20.52 -5.37 2.52
N ALA A 296 -21.16 -4.29 2.04
CA ALA A 296 -21.35 -3.07 2.83
C ALA A 296 -22.16 -3.34 4.11
N VAL A 297 -23.25 -4.11 4.01
CA VAL A 297 -24.04 -4.52 5.19
C VAL A 297 -23.23 -5.44 6.11
N ALA A 298 -22.44 -6.37 5.56
CA ALA A 298 -21.61 -7.26 6.37
C ALA A 298 -20.58 -6.46 7.19
N GLN A 299 -19.98 -5.43 6.61
CA GLN A 299 -19.05 -4.54 7.30
C GLN A 299 -19.76 -3.72 8.40
N LEU A 300 -20.94 -3.18 8.09
CA LEU A 300 -21.76 -2.48 9.07
C LEU A 300 -22.06 -3.38 10.28
N TYR A 301 -22.53 -4.60 10.07
CA TYR A 301 -22.82 -5.54 11.15
C TYR A 301 -21.57 -5.95 11.93
N PHE A 302 -20.47 -6.18 11.26
CA PHE A 302 -19.21 -6.54 11.90
C PHE A 302 -18.71 -5.47 12.89
N HIS A 303 -18.89 -4.19 12.54
CA HIS A 303 -18.46 -3.08 13.39
C HIS A 303 -19.49 -2.66 14.46
N LEU A 304 -20.78 -2.73 14.15
CA LEU A 304 -21.83 -2.09 14.93
C LEU A 304 -22.77 -3.07 15.63
N ALA A 305 -22.92 -4.29 15.11
CA ALA A 305 -23.89 -5.22 15.68
C ALA A 305 -23.37 -5.90 16.96
N PRO A 306 -24.28 -6.23 17.91
CA PRO A 306 -23.95 -7.07 19.06
C PRO A 306 -23.47 -8.45 18.61
N LYS A 307 -22.64 -9.10 19.41
CA LYS A 307 -22.04 -10.41 19.12
C LYS A 307 -23.07 -11.48 18.73
N ALA A 308 -24.24 -11.46 19.36
CA ALA A 308 -25.34 -12.40 19.09
C ALA A 308 -25.92 -12.24 17.67
N GLU A 309 -25.93 -11.04 17.11
CA GLU A 309 -26.55 -10.76 15.80
C GLU A 309 -25.57 -10.82 14.64
N VAL A 310 -24.26 -10.72 14.88
CA VAL A 310 -23.22 -10.72 13.83
C VAL A 310 -23.20 -12.03 13.04
N GLY A 311 -23.56 -13.15 13.63
CA GLY A 311 -23.59 -14.46 12.95
C GLY A 311 -24.47 -14.52 11.70
N VAL A 312 -25.43 -13.62 11.56
CA VAL A 312 -26.34 -13.55 10.39
C VAL A 312 -25.59 -13.26 9.09
N ILE A 313 -24.49 -12.48 9.15
CA ILE A 313 -23.71 -12.13 7.96
C ILE A 313 -22.93 -13.32 7.39
N ALA A 314 -22.52 -14.28 8.23
CA ALA A 314 -21.71 -15.41 7.79
C ALA A 314 -22.42 -16.22 6.68
N LYS A 315 -23.71 -16.48 6.83
CA LYS A 315 -24.52 -17.18 5.83
C LYS A 315 -24.58 -16.41 4.51
N ALA A 316 -24.71 -15.09 4.56
CA ALA A 316 -24.75 -14.24 3.37
C ALA A 316 -23.39 -14.22 2.65
N LEU A 317 -22.28 -14.08 3.38
CA LEU A 317 -20.93 -14.09 2.81
C LEU A 317 -20.59 -15.45 2.19
N VAL A 318 -20.94 -16.55 2.86
CA VAL A 318 -20.73 -17.92 2.32
C VAL A 318 -21.55 -18.16 1.04
N ARG A 319 -22.74 -17.55 0.93
CA ARG A 319 -23.52 -17.60 -0.33
C ARG A 319 -22.77 -16.90 -1.46
N LEU A 320 -22.11 -15.78 -1.21
CA LEU A 320 -21.33 -15.04 -2.22
C LEU A 320 -20.11 -15.81 -2.71
N LEU A 321 -19.60 -16.78 -1.97
CA LEU A 321 -18.51 -17.67 -2.43
C LEU A 321 -18.89 -18.58 -3.61
N ARG A 322 -20.17 -18.59 -4.01
CA ARG A 322 -20.63 -19.28 -5.21
C ARG A 322 -20.66 -18.40 -6.46
N SER A 323 -20.26 -17.14 -6.33
CA SER A 323 -20.20 -16.15 -7.42
C SER A 323 -18.92 -16.29 -8.26
N HIS A 324 -18.68 -15.34 -9.16
CA HIS A 324 -17.47 -15.26 -9.98
C HIS A 324 -16.19 -15.13 -9.13
N SER A 325 -15.04 -15.48 -9.69
CA SER A 325 -13.74 -15.52 -9.01
C SER A 325 -13.34 -14.18 -8.38
N GLU A 326 -13.62 -13.07 -9.06
CA GLU A 326 -13.32 -11.72 -8.58
C GLU A 326 -14.10 -11.38 -7.31
N VAL A 327 -15.40 -11.72 -7.29
CA VAL A 327 -16.24 -11.54 -6.10
C VAL A 327 -15.77 -12.46 -4.97
N GLN A 328 -15.44 -13.72 -5.28
CA GLN A 328 -14.89 -14.67 -4.29
C GLN A 328 -13.61 -14.12 -3.65
N TYR A 329 -12.71 -13.53 -4.45
CA TYR A 329 -11.46 -12.96 -3.97
C TYR A 329 -11.71 -11.85 -2.93
N VAL A 330 -12.54 -10.87 -3.27
CA VAL A 330 -12.88 -9.75 -2.37
C VAL A 330 -13.56 -10.24 -1.09
N VAL A 331 -14.53 -11.15 -1.23
CA VAL A 331 -15.26 -11.72 -0.08
C VAL A 331 -14.31 -12.50 0.83
N LEU A 332 -13.44 -13.36 0.28
CA LEU A 332 -12.50 -14.16 1.07
C LEU A 332 -11.47 -13.30 1.80
N GLN A 333 -10.99 -12.22 1.17
CA GLN A 333 -10.08 -11.27 1.82
C GLN A 333 -10.72 -10.63 3.06
N ASN A 334 -11.98 -10.21 2.95
CA ASN A 334 -12.73 -9.68 4.09
C ASN A 334 -13.03 -10.76 5.14
N VAL A 335 -13.41 -11.97 4.72
CA VAL A 335 -13.65 -13.10 5.63
C VAL A 335 -12.36 -13.46 6.38
N ALA A 336 -11.21 -13.49 5.72
CA ALA A 336 -9.92 -13.74 6.37
C ALA A 336 -9.65 -12.71 7.48
N THR A 337 -9.89 -11.44 7.22
CA THR A 337 -9.76 -10.35 8.22
C THR A 337 -10.76 -10.49 9.36
N MET A 338 -12.02 -10.79 9.05
CA MET A 338 -13.08 -10.96 10.06
C MET A 338 -12.85 -12.20 10.94
N SER A 339 -12.30 -13.30 10.38
CA SER A 339 -12.06 -14.56 11.07
C SER A 339 -11.00 -14.44 12.17
N ILE A 340 -10.08 -13.49 12.08
CA ILE A 340 -9.07 -13.24 13.12
C ILE A 340 -9.73 -12.74 14.42
N LYS A 341 -10.69 -11.82 14.30
CA LYS A 341 -11.37 -11.24 15.48
C LYS A 341 -12.53 -12.09 15.98
N ARG A 342 -13.26 -12.77 15.09
CA ARG A 342 -14.52 -13.46 15.42
C ARG A 342 -14.56 -14.86 14.78
N ARG A 343 -13.74 -15.77 15.28
CA ARG A 343 -13.61 -17.15 14.78
C ARG A 343 -14.93 -17.91 14.76
N GLY A 344 -15.67 -17.89 15.85
CA GLY A 344 -16.90 -18.65 16.03
C GLY A 344 -18.01 -18.33 15.01
N MET A 345 -17.96 -17.18 14.34
CA MET A 345 -18.95 -16.79 13.34
C MET A 345 -18.94 -17.67 12.09
N PHE A 346 -17.75 -18.10 11.64
CA PHE A 346 -17.57 -18.89 10.41
C PHE A 346 -17.37 -20.39 10.65
N GLU A 347 -17.15 -20.80 11.87
CA GLU A 347 -16.92 -22.19 12.25
C GLU A 347 -18.02 -23.16 11.75
N PRO A 348 -19.33 -22.87 11.81
CA PRO A 348 -20.38 -23.72 11.29
C PRO A 348 -20.29 -23.94 9.78
N TYR A 349 -19.59 -23.05 9.06
CA TYR A 349 -19.47 -23.07 7.59
C TYR A 349 -18.10 -23.54 7.12
N LEU A 350 -17.29 -24.18 7.98
CA LEU A 350 -15.92 -24.62 7.70
C LEU A 350 -15.78 -25.34 6.36
N LYS A 351 -16.70 -26.29 6.06
CA LYS A 351 -16.70 -27.05 4.80
C LYS A 351 -16.86 -26.18 3.54
N SER A 352 -17.42 -24.99 3.65
CA SER A 352 -17.58 -24.08 2.51
C SER A 352 -16.26 -23.42 2.06
N PHE A 353 -15.26 -23.44 2.94
CA PHE A 353 -13.91 -22.92 2.66
C PHE A 353 -12.94 -24.01 2.15
N TYR A 354 -13.36 -25.27 2.05
CA TYR A 354 -12.50 -26.32 1.46
C TYR A 354 -12.15 -25.98 0.03
N ILE A 355 -10.92 -26.27 -0.33
CA ILE A 355 -10.31 -25.87 -1.60
C ILE A 355 -10.66 -26.90 -2.68
N ARG A 356 -11.07 -26.40 -3.85
CA ARG A 356 -11.36 -27.21 -5.03
C ARG A 356 -10.16 -27.17 -5.98
N SER A 357 -9.95 -28.22 -6.73
CA SER A 357 -8.89 -28.28 -7.76
C SER A 357 -9.04 -27.18 -8.82
N THR A 358 -10.29 -26.80 -9.13
CA THR A 358 -10.64 -25.79 -10.14
C THR A 358 -10.45 -24.33 -9.67
N ASP A 359 -10.22 -24.11 -8.37
CA ASP A 359 -10.04 -22.75 -7.85
C ASP A 359 -8.70 -22.15 -8.35
N PRO A 360 -8.64 -20.86 -8.70
CA PRO A 360 -7.39 -20.16 -8.98
C PRO A 360 -6.45 -20.16 -7.76
N THR A 361 -5.14 -20.12 -7.99
CA THR A 361 -4.12 -20.14 -6.91
C THR A 361 -4.35 -19.09 -5.82
N GLN A 362 -4.70 -17.86 -6.20
CA GLN A 362 -4.99 -16.77 -5.26
C GLN A 362 -6.18 -17.09 -4.35
N ILE A 363 -7.24 -17.67 -4.91
CA ILE A 363 -8.42 -18.12 -4.15
C ILE A 363 -8.06 -19.26 -3.20
N LYS A 364 -7.25 -20.20 -3.65
CA LYS A 364 -6.75 -21.30 -2.82
C LYS A 364 -5.99 -20.79 -1.61
N ILE A 365 -5.09 -19.83 -1.80
CA ILE A 365 -4.29 -19.24 -0.71
C ILE A 365 -5.18 -18.52 0.29
N LEU A 366 -6.17 -17.74 -0.16
CA LEU A 366 -7.11 -17.06 0.75
C LEU A 366 -7.99 -18.03 1.54
N LYS A 367 -8.51 -19.09 0.89
CA LYS A 367 -9.27 -20.13 1.59
C LYS A 367 -8.42 -20.85 2.63
N LEU A 368 -7.16 -21.13 2.31
CA LEU A 368 -6.19 -21.72 3.21
C LEU A 368 -5.96 -20.81 4.44
N GLU A 369 -5.84 -19.51 4.24
CA GLU A 369 -5.72 -18.53 5.31
C GLU A 369 -6.93 -18.54 6.24
N VAL A 370 -8.14 -18.54 5.68
CA VAL A 370 -9.39 -18.64 6.46
C VAL A 370 -9.43 -19.94 7.26
N LEU A 371 -9.10 -21.09 6.65
CA LEU A 371 -9.06 -22.38 7.34
C LEU A 371 -8.06 -22.38 8.50
N THR A 372 -6.89 -21.77 8.30
CA THR A 372 -5.86 -21.65 9.33
C THR A 372 -6.33 -20.76 10.49
N ASN A 373 -7.03 -19.65 10.21
CA ASN A 373 -7.58 -18.77 11.24
C ASN A 373 -8.74 -19.43 12.03
N LEU A 374 -9.54 -20.29 11.38
CA LEU A 374 -10.64 -21.01 12.00
C LEU A 374 -10.21 -22.28 12.75
N ALA A 375 -8.95 -22.69 12.63
CA ALA A 375 -8.43 -23.87 13.28
C ALA A 375 -8.52 -23.75 14.82
N ASN A 376 -9.12 -24.73 15.46
CA ASN A 376 -9.23 -24.88 16.91
C ASN A 376 -8.98 -26.34 17.32
N GLU A 377 -8.90 -26.63 18.60
CA GLU A 377 -8.60 -27.97 19.11
C GLU A 377 -9.59 -29.05 18.68
N THR A 378 -10.84 -28.68 18.38
CA THR A 378 -11.91 -29.64 18.02
C THR A 378 -11.88 -30.01 16.53
N ASN A 379 -11.56 -29.05 15.64
CA ASN A 379 -11.64 -29.24 14.19
C ASN A 379 -10.28 -29.46 13.51
N ILE A 380 -9.17 -29.26 14.25
CA ILE A 380 -7.81 -29.29 13.68
C ILE A 380 -7.46 -30.62 12.99
N SER A 381 -7.91 -31.75 13.53
CA SER A 381 -7.66 -33.07 12.93
C SER A 381 -8.29 -33.19 11.52
N THR A 382 -9.48 -32.64 11.33
CA THR A 382 -10.15 -32.58 10.03
C THR A 382 -9.44 -31.63 9.07
N ILE A 383 -9.04 -30.45 9.54
CA ILE A 383 -8.30 -29.47 8.73
C ILE A 383 -6.94 -30.04 8.27
N LEU A 384 -6.19 -30.68 9.16
CA LEU A 384 -4.89 -31.28 8.80
C LEU A 384 -5.03 -32.40 7.77
N ARG A 385 -6.12 -33.18 7.82
CA ARG A 385 -6.40 -34.20 6.80
C ARG A 385 -6.63 -33.56 5.43
N GLU A 386 -7.35 -32.45 5.37
CA GLU A 386 -7.49 -31.67 4.14
C GLU A 386 -6.12 -31.13 3.66
N PHE A 387 -5.30 -30.57 4.56
CA PHE A 387 -3.98 -30.06 4.22
C PHE A 387 -3.05 -31.17 3.66
N GLN A 388 -3.14 -32.38 4.18
CA GLN A 388 -2.41 -33.54 3.60
C GLN A 388 -2.80 -33.83 2.14
N THR A 389 -4.07 -33.61 1.77
CA THR A 389 -4.50 -33.74 0.37
C THR A 389 -3.99 -32.59 -0.48
N TYR A 390 -3.93 -31.37 0.06
CA TYR A 390 -3.48 -30.17 -0.65
C TYR A 390 -1.98 -30.18 -0.96
N ILE A 391 -1.15 -30.80 -0.13
CA ILE A 391 0.30 -30.97 -0.38
C ILE A 391 0.56 -31.78 -1.67
N ARG A 392 -0.38 -32.63 -2.10
CA ARG A 392 -0.26 -33.43 -3.33
C ARG A 392 -0.64 -32.65 -4.59
N SER A 393 -0.97 -31.36 -4.48
CA SER A 393 -1.33 -30.52 -5.62
C SER A 393 -0.13 -30.28 -6.55
N MET A 394 -0.41 -30.09 -7.84
CA MET A 394 0.62 -29.71 -8.83
C MET A 394 1.02 -28.23 -8.74
N ASP A 395 0.26 -27.40 -8.01
CA ASP A 395 0.48 -25.97 -7.84
C ASP A 395 1.50 -25.74 -6.70
N LYS A 396 2.74 -25.41 -7.08
CA LYS A 396 3.86 -25.29 -6.15
C LYS A 396 3.68 -24.17 -5.11
N ASP A 397 3.18 -23.03 -5.52
CA ASP A 397 2.96 -21.87 -4.63
C ASP A 397 1.88 -22.19 -3.59
N PHE A 398 0.84 -22.90 -4.02
CA PHE A 398 -0.20 -23.39 -3.12
C PHE A 398 0.32 -24.43 -2.13
N VAL A 399 1.18 -25.34 -2.56
CA VAL A 399 1.79 -26.35 -1.69
C VAL A 399 2.70 -25.68 -0.64
N ALA A 400 3.52 -24.71 -1.05
CA ALA A 400 4.36 -23.93 -0.15
C ALA A 400 3.51 -23.19 0.92
N ALA A 401 2.44 -22.52 0.50
CA ALA A 401 1.50 -21.86 1.40
C ALA A 401 0.82 -22.85 2.38
N THR A 402 0.51 -24.07 1.91
CA THR A 402 -0.08 -25.12 2.76
C THR A 402 0.89 -25.58 3.85
N ILE A 403 2.16 -25.78 3.51
CA ILE A 403 3.21 -26.14 4.49
C ILE A 403 3.37 -25.05 5.54
N GLN A 404 3.37 -23.78 5.13
CA GLN A 404 3.41 -22.65 6.05
C GLN A 404 2.16 -22.59 6.95
N ALA A 405 0.96 -22.90 6.41
CA ALA A 405 -0.29 -22.98 7.16
C ALA A 405 -0.26 -24.09 8.23
N ILE A 406 0.29 -25.27 7.90
CA ILE A 406 0.51 -26.35 8.87
C ILE A 406 1.43 -25.86 9.99
N GLY A 407 2.50 -25.14 9.66
CA GLY A 407 3.38 -24.53 10.65
C GLY A 407 2.67 -23.58 11.58
N ARG A 408 1.80 -22.71 11.07
CA ARG A 408 0.97 -21.80 11.89
C ARG A 408 0.00 -22.55 12.79
N CYS A 409 -0.65 -23.58 12.29
CA CYS A 409 -1.53 -24.44 13.11
C CYS A 409 -0.75 -25.11 14.24
N ALA A 410 0.44 -25.65 13.96
CA ALA A 410 1.30 -26.27 14.94
C ALA A 410 1.82 -25.30 16.02
N THR A 411 2.02 -24.03 15.63
CA THR A 411 2.42 -22.97 16.57
C THR A 411 1.27 -22.58 17.50
N ASN A 412 0.06 -22.43 16.95
CA ASN A 412 -1.11 -21.96 17.70
C ASN A 412 -1.75 -23.04 18.56
N ILE A 413 -1.68 -24.31 18.16
CA ILE A 413 -2.35 -25.45 18.83
C ILE A 413 -1.30 -26.47 19.25
N GLY A 414 -0.88 -26.43 20.52
CA GLY A 414 0.18 -27.28 21.07
C GLY A 414 -0.08 -28.79 20.92
N LYS A 415 -1.33 -29.24 21.04
CA LYS A 415 -1.74 -30.65 20.97
C LYS A 415 -1.36 -31.36 19.65
N VAL A 416 -1.28 -30.62 18.55
CA VAL A 416 -0.99 -31.21 17.22
C VAL A 416 0.43 -30.94 16.76
N ARG A 417 1.25 -30.26 17.55
CA ARG A 417 2.61 -29.86 17.17
C ARG A 417 3.48 -31.05 16.76
N ASP A 418 3.49 -32.11 17.56
CA ASP A 418 4.29 -33.30 17.29
C ASP A 418 3.81 -34.06 16.05
N THR A 419 2.48 -34.14 15.88
CA THR A 419 1.88 -34.75 14.70
C THR A 419 2.22 -33.97 13.42
N CYS A 420 2.14 -32.65 13.45
CA CYS A 420 2.53 -31.79 12.34
C CYS A 420 4.04 -31.87 12.08
N LEU A 421 4.86 -31.88 13.11
CA LEU A 421 6.31 -31.96 12.97
C LEU A 421 6.74 -33.31 12.32
N ASN A 422 6.17 -34.43 12.76
CA ASN A 422 6.41 -35.74 12.17
C ASN A 422 5.95 -35.82 10.71
N GLY A 423 4.79 -35.25 10.39
CA GLY A 423 4.30 -35.13 9.03
C GLY A 423 5.21 -34.29 8.12
N LEU A 424 5.72 -33.16 8.62
CA LEU A 424 6.67 -32.32 7.90
C LEU A 424 8.03 -32.99 7.68
N VAL A 425 8.51 -33.78 8.67
CA VAL A 425 9.74 -34.56 8.53
C VAL A 425 9.61 -35.61 7.41
N GLN A 426 8.43 -36.24 7.24
CA GLN A 426 8.20 -37.16 6.12
C GLN A 426 8.30 -36.45 4.75
N LEU A 427 7.92 -35.18 4.66
CA LEU A 427 8.01 -34.38 3.43
C LEU A 427 9.47 -34.09 3.01
N LEU A 428 10.44 -34.22 3.89
CA LEU A 428 11.86 -34.05 3.55
C LEU A 428 12.37 -35.12 2.54
N SER A 429 11.65 -36.22 2.42
CA SER A 429 11.92 -37.26 1.42
C SER A 429 11.21 -37.03 0.08
N ASN A 430 10.54 -35.90 -0.10
CA ASN A 430 9.87 -35.55 -1.34
C ASN A 430 10.89 -35.24 -2.45
N ARG A 431 10.49 -35.49 -3.71
CA ARG A 431 11.30 -35.17 -4.89
C ARG A 431 11.25 -33.70 -5.28
N ASP A 432 10.24 -32.95 -4.83
CA ASP A 432 10.07 -31.53 -5.15
C ASP A 432 10.92 -30.66 -4.19
N GLU A 433 11.90 -29.97 -4.73
CA GLU A 433 12.84 -29.16 -3.99
C GLU A 433 12.18 -28.02 -3.21
N LEU A 434 11.11 -27.42 -3.77
CA LEU A 434 10.38 -26.33 -3.11
C LEU A 434 9.65 -26.84 -1.86
N VAL A 435 9.02 -28.00 -1.95
CA VAL A 435 8.34 -28.67 -0.82
C VAL A 435 9.33 -28.95 0.30
N VAL A 436 10.51 -29.48 -0.04
CA VAL A 436 11.57 -29.75 0.92
C VAL A 436 12.07 -28.47 1.57
N ALA A 437 12.32 -27.41 0.78
CA ALA A 437 12.80 -26.13 1.28
C ALA A 437 11.84 -25.50 2.29
N GLU A 438 10.57 -25.41 1.95
CA GLU A 438 9.55 -24.83 2.84
C GLU A 438 9.32 -25.71 4.08
N SER A 439 9.36 -27.02 3.95
CA SER A 439 9.27 -27.94 5.09
C SER A 439 10.43 -27.74 6.07
N VAL A 440 11.66 -27.61 5.59
CA VAL A 440 12.84 -27.33 6.43
C VAL A 440 12.69 -26.00 7.18
N VAL A 441 12.25 -24.95 6.51
CA VAL A 441 12.05 -23.62 7.12
C VAL A 441 11.01 -23.70 8.24
N VAL A 442 9.88 -24.38 8.01
CA VAL A 442 8.82 -24.53 9.01
C VAL A 442 9.29 -25.42 10.17
N ILE A 443 9.96 -26.55 9.90
CA ILE A 443 10.51 -27.44 10.94
C ILE A 443 11.50 -26.66 11.82
N LYS A 444 12.41 -25.87 11.22
CA LYS A 444 13.33 -25.02 11.95
C LYS A 444 12.59 -24.11 12.95
N LYS A 445 11.54 -23.43 12.51
CA LYS A 445 10.74 -22.52 13.35
C LYS A 445 10.06 -23.26 14.51
N LEU A 446 9.50 -24.47 14.26
CA LEU A 446 8.87 -25.28 15.28
C LEU A 446 9.88 -25.81 16.30
N LEU A 447 11.04 -26.25 15.85
CA LEU A 447 12.11 -26.73 16.74
C LEU A 447 12.67 -25.63 17.65
N GLN A 448 12.67 -24.38 17.21
CA GLN A 448 13.08 -23.25 18.06
C GLN A 448 12.18 -23.05 19.26
N MET A 449 10.94 -23.50 19.24
CA MET A 449 10.00 -23.37 20.35
C MET A 449 10.28 -24.38 21.47
N GLN A 450 10.69 -25.61 21.13
CA GLN A 450 10.95 -26.69 22.10
C GLN A 450 12.11 -27.59 21.66
N PRO A 451 13.36 -27.09 21.67
CA PRO A 451 14.50 -27.84 21.10
C PRO A 451 14.85 -29.10 21.86
N ALA A 452 14.69 -29.11 23.19
CA ALA A 452 15.07 -30.24 24.05
C ALA A 452 14.23 -31.51 23.78
N GLN A 453 12.94 -31.36 23.43
CA GLN A 453 12.04 -32.49 23.19
C GLN A 453 12.28 -33.17 21.83
N HIS A 454 12.92 -32.48 20.88
CA HIS A 454 13.02 -32.92 19.49
C HIS A 454 14.46 -33.15 19.02
N SER A 455 15.37 -33.56 19.91
CA SER A 455 16.79 -33.78 19.60
C SER A 455 17.01 -34.81 18.47
N GLU A 456 16.16 -35.85 18.37
CA GLU A 456 16.24 -36.86 17.31
C GLU A 456 15.92 -36.28 15.94
N ILE A 457 14.99 -35.35 15.84
CA ILE A 457 14.66 -34.66 14.58
C ILE A 457 15.83 -33.78 14.13
N ILE A 458 16.51 -33.09 15.07
CA ILE A 458 17.71 -32.31 14.78
C ILE A 458 18.83 -33.22 14.22
N LYS A 459 19.03 -34.42 14.83
CA LYS A 459 19.96 -35.41 14.30
C LYS A 459 19.59 -35.92 12.91
N HIS A 460 18.29 -36.14 12.67
CA HIS A 460 17.80 -36.57 11.35
C HIS A 460 18.03 -35.48 10.29
N MET A 461 17.71 -34.23 10.60
CA MET A 461 17.95 -33.10 9.71
C MET A 461 19.43 -32.93 9.38
N ALA A 462 20.30 -33.08 10.38
CA ALA A 462 21.75 -33.01 10.18
C ALA A 462 22.29 -34.09 9.21
N LYS A 463 21.71 -35.29 9.23
CA LYS A 463 22.07 -36.37 8.27
C LYS A 463 21.56 -36.08 6.86
N LEU A 464 20.47 -35.36 6.71
CA LEU A 464 19.88 -35.06 5.40
C LEU A 464 20.57 -33.88 4.68
N THR A 465 21.51 -33.21 5.29
CA THR A 465 22.23 -32.06 4.70
C THR A 465 22.84 -32.38 3.34
N ASP A 466 23.33 -33.62 3.15
CA ASP A 466 23.96 -34.06 1.90
C ASP A 466 22.97 -34.22 0.73
N ASN A 467 21.72 -34.57 1.05
CA ASN A 467 20.68 -34.87 0.07
C ASN A 467 19.92 -33.61 -0.39
N ILE A 468 20.00 -32.51 0.39
CA ILE A 468 19.25 -31.29 0.15
C ILE A 468 20.13 -30.30 -0.60
N GLN A 469 19.80 -30.04 -1.86
CA GLN A 469 20.54 -29.15 -2.76
C GLN A 469 20.10 -27.70 -2.65
N VAL A 470 18.84 -27.44 -2.24
CA VAL A 470 18.25 -26.10 -2.19
C VAL A 470 18.97 -25.20 -1.19
N PRO A 471 19.56 -24.07 -1.61
CA PRO A 471 20.40 -23.23 -0.75
C PRO A 471 19.72 -22.72 0.52
N MET A 472 18.45 -22.32 0.43
CA MET A 472 17.61 -21.88 1.55
C MET A 472 17.44 -22.97 2.61
N ALA A 473 17.18 -24.18 2.17
CA ALA A 473 17.03 -25.33 3.06
C ALA A 473 18.36 -25.69 3.71
N ARG A 474 19.46 -25.77 2.93
CA ARG A 474 20.83 -26.03 3.44
C ARG A 474 21.23 -25.00 4.49
N ALA A 475 21.07 -23.72 4.21
CA ALA A 475 21.37 -22.64 5.14
C ALA A 475 20.54 -22.76 6.43
N SER A 476 19.27 -23.12 6.35
CA SER A 476 18.40 -23.33 7.52
C SER A 476 18.83 -24.54 8.36
N ILE A 477 19.26 -25.61 7.73
CA ILE A 477 19.78 -26.80 8.44
C ILE A 477 21.12 -26.47 9.11
N LEU A 478 22.04 -25.81 8.41
CA LEU A 478 23.32 -25.39 8.98
C LEU A 478 23.14 -24.46 10.17
N TRP A 479 22.19 -23.54 10.07
CA TRP A 479 21.82 -22.67 11.19
C TRP A 479 21.31 -23.49 12.39
N LEU A 480 20.43 -24.46 12.14
CA LEU A 480 19.86 -25.34 13.17
C LEU A 480 20.96 -26.16 13.88
N ILE A 481 21.87 -26.76 13.11
CA ILE A 481 23.00 -27.53 13.64
C ILE A 481 23.91 -26.61 14.48
N GLY A 482 24.14 -25.40 14.04
CA GLY A 482 24.94 -24.41 14.77
C GLY A 482 24.29 -23.93 16.07
N GLU A 483 22.97 -23.71 16.09
CA GLU A 483 22.24 -23.27 17.29
C GLU A 483 22.17 -24.38 18.36
N TYR A 484 21.95 -25.62 17.92
CA TYR A 484 21.78 -26.79 18.78
C TYR A 484 22.94 -27.78 18.67
N CYS A 485 24.18 -27.26 18.53
CA CYS A 485 25.39 -28.09 18.39
C CYS A 485 25.63 -29.01 19.59
N GLU A 486 25.13 -28.67 20.76
CA GLU A 486 25.20 -29.52 21.99
C GLU A 486 24.42 -30.82 21.86
N HIS A 487 23.33 -30.82 21.08
CA HIS A 487 22.52 -32.03 20.82
C HIS A 487 23.11 -32.95 19.74
N VAL A 488 24.03 -32.44 18.90
CA VAL A 488 24.67 -33.16 17.79
C VAL A 488 26.18 -33.09 17.78
N PRO A 489 26.87 -33.37 18.92
CA PRO A 489 28.31 -33.07 19.09
C PRO A 489 29.22 -33.88 18.16
N LYS A 490 28.80 -35.07 17.71
CA LYS A 490 29.56 -35.93 16.78
C LYS A 490 29.32 -35.58 15.30
N ILE A 491 28.11 -35.16 14.94
CA ILE A 491 27.69 -34.93 13.55
C ILE A 491 28.10 -33.52 13.10
N ALA A 492 27.99 -32.51 13.97
CA ALA A 492 28.21 -31.11 13.61
C ALA A 492 29.63 -30.83 13.06
N PRO A 493 30.74 -31.39 13.62
CA PRO A 493 32.07 -31.22 13.04
C PRO A 493 32.22 -31.89 11.66
N ASP A 494 31.54 -33.02 11.43
CA ASP A 494 31.60 -33.73 10.13
C ASP A 494 30.86 -32.98 9.07
N VAL A 495 29.68 -32.40 9.40
CA VAL A 495 28.93 -31.51 8.49
C VAL A 495 29.78 -30.27 8.15
N LEU A 496 30.44 -29.66 9.13
CA LEU A 496 31.29 -28.50 8.86
C LEU A 496 32.47 -28.89 7.94
N ARG A 497 33.07 -30.10 8.12
CA ARG A 497 34.15 -30.60 7.26
C ARG A 497 33.69 -30.79 5.81
N LYS A 498 32.49 -31.34 5.61
CA LYS A 498 31.90 -31.51 4.27
C LYS A 498 31.62 -30.18 3.61
N MET A 499 30.99 -29.25 4.33
CA MET A 499 30.66 -27.89 3.84
C MET A 499 31.93 -27.04 3.58
N ALA A 500 33.00 -27.28 4.31
CA ALA A 500 34.30 -26.62 4.06
C ALA A 500 34.94 -27.06 2.73
N LYS A 501 34.68 -28.29 2.27
CA LYS A 501 35.18 -28.78 0.96
C LYS A 501 34.39 -28.14 -0.20
N SER A 502 33.08 -27.95 -0.05
CA SER A 502 32.24 -27.35 -1.07
C SER A 502 32.11 -25.81 -0.96
N PHE A 503 32.73 -25.17 0.01
CA PHE A 503 32.52 -23.77 0.38
C PHE A 503 32.58 -22.79 -0.79
N THR A 504 33.54 -22.95 -1.71
CA THR A 504 33.71 -22.06 -2.87
C THR A 504 32.56 -22.17 -3.88
N ASN A 505 31.90 -23.31 -3.94
CA ASN A 505 30.84 -23.61 -4.91
C ASN A 505 29.43 -23.40 -4.33
N GLU A 506 29.32 -23.07 -3.05
CA GLU A 506 28.06 -22.82 -2.39
C GLU A 506 27.56 -21.38 -2.65
N GLU A 507 26.26 -21.17 -2.54
CA GLU A 507 25.69 -19.83 -2.57
C GLU A 507 26.06 -18.99 -1.32
N ASP A 508 26.08 -17.69 -1.45
CA ASP A 508 26.48 -16.73 -0.41
C ASP A 508 25.73 -16.93 0.90
N ILE A 509 24.43 -17.23 0.82
CA ILE A 509 23.56 -17.52 1.96
C ILE A 509 24.06 -18.74 2.74
N VAL A 510 24.47 -19.79 2.04
CA VAL A 510 25.01 -21.01 2.63
C VAL A 510 26.38 -20.73 3.23
N LYS A 511 27.28 -20.03 2.51
CA LYS A 511 28.63 -19.62 3.01
C LYS A 511 28.52 -18.87 4.32
N LEU A 512 27.60 -17.89 4.45
CA LEU A 512 27.37 -17.15 5.69
C LEU A 512 26.98 -18.06 6.85
N GLN A 513 26.17 -19.08 6.61
CA GLN A 513 25.78 -20.05 7.66
C GLN A 513 26.90 -21.03 8.00
N VAL A 514 27.75 -21.42 7.03
CA VAL A 514 28.94 -22.21 7.29
C VAL A 514 29.92 -21.47 8.22
N ILE A 515 30.11 -20.16 8.01
CA ILE A 515 30.94 -19.31 8.89
C ILE A 515 30.35 -19.23 10.29
N ASN A 516 29.03 -19.05 10.40
CA ASN A 516 28.34 -19.00 11.69
C ASN A 516 28.44 -20.35 12.44
N LEU A 517 28.23 -21.46 11.72
CA LEU A 517 28.39 -22.81 12.26
C LEU A 517 29.82 -23.05 12.77
N ALA A 518 30.84 -22.67 11.97
CA ALA A 518 32.23 -22.77 12.34
C ALA A 518 32.56 -21.97 13.64
N ALA A 519 32.04 -20.74 13.74
CA ALA A 519 32.22 -19.90 14.93
C ALA A 519 31.60 -20.52 16.19
N LYS A 520 30.37 -21.02 16.10
CA LYS A 520 29.66 -21.66 17.21
C LYS A 520 30.34 -22.95 17.65
N LEU A 521 30.77 -23.80 16.71
CA LEU A 521 31.50 -25.01 17.01
C LEU A 521 32.90 -24.73 17.64
N TYR A 522 33.57 -23.66 17.22
CA TYR A 522 34.83 -23.26 17.87
C TYR A 522 34.61 -22.89 19.34
N LEU A 523 33.52 -22.26 19.69
CA LEU A 523 33.19 -21.85 21.05
C LEU A 523 32.70 -22.98 21.95
N THR A 524 32.09 -24.03 21.38
CA THR A 524 31.55 -25.19 22.12
C THR A 524 32.52 -26.36 22.14
N ASN A 525 33.13 -26.71 21.03
CA ASN A 525 34.07 -27.85 20.88
C ASN A 525 35.37 -27.42 20.20
N SER A 526 36.16 -26.61 20.88
CA SER A 526 37.44 -26.07 20.34
C SER A 526 38.43 -27.14 19.97
N LYS A 527 38.48 -28.25 20.71
CA LYS A 527 39.50 -29.31 20.47
C LYS A 527 39.40 -29.94 19.09
N GLN A 528 38.16 -30.18 18.58
CA GLN A 528 37.96 -30.85 17.30
C GLN A 528 37.78 -29.85 16.13
N SER A 529 37.31 -28.64 16.40
CA SER A 529 36.92 -27.69 15.35
C SER A 529 37.92 -26.56 15.08
N LYS A 530 38.95 -26.36 15.93
CA LYS A 530 39.92 -25.24 15.84
C LYS A 530 40.55 -25.08 14.46
N LEU A 531 41.20 -26.12 13.96
CA LEU A 531 41.86 -26.10 12.65
C LEU A 531 40.88 -25.93 11.51
N LEU A 532 39.72 -26.60 11.60
CA LEU A 532 38.66 -26.53 10.59
C LEU A 532 38.04 -25.15 10.50
N THR A 533 37.80 -24.51 11.66
CA THR A 533 37.26 -23.14 11.71
C THR A 533 38.28 -22.14 11.11
N GLN A 534 39.56 -22.28 11.44
CA GLN A 534 40.60 -21.44 10.84
C GLN A 534 40.66 -21.61 9.31
N TYR A 535 40.51 -22.85 8.83
CA TYR A 535 40.47 -23.15 7.41
C TYR A 535 39.28 -22.48 6.71
N VAL A 536 38.06 -22.61 7.26
CA VAL A 536 36.85 -21.95 6.71
C VAL A 536 37.01 -20.43 6.70
N LEU A 537 37.49 -19.82 7.79
CA LEU A 537 37.75 -18.38 7.87
C LEU A 537 38.82 -17.88 6.89
N ASN A 538 39.78 -18.73 6.57
CA ASN A 538 40.80 -18.42 5.56
C ASN A 538 40.21 -18.48 4.14
N LEU A 539 39.37 -19.45 3.83
CA LEU A 539 38.63 -19.51 2.56
C LEU A 539 37.73 -18.26 2.41
N ALA A 540 36.96 -17.94 3.43
CA ALA A 540 36.04 -16.84 3.42
C ALA A 540 36.73 -15.45 3.33
N LYS A 541 37.97 -15.32 3.78
CA LYS A 541 38.76 -14.09 3.68
C LYS A 541 38.97 -13.63 2.21
N TYR A 542 39.00 -14.58 1.29
CA TYR A 542 39.29 -14.36 -0.14
C TYR A 542 38.07 -14.57 -1.01
N ASP A 543 36.87 -14.66 -0.43
CA ASP A 543 35.61 -14.79 -1.18
C ASP A 543 35.34 -13.57 -2.09
N GLN A 544 34.60 -13.73 -3.14
CA GLN A 544 34.21 -12.64 -4.04
C GLN A 544 33.28 -11.64 -3.38
N ASN A 545 32.40 -12.09 -2.48
CA ASN A 545 31.41 -11.27 -1.78
C ASN A 545 32.04 -10.52 -0.60
N TYR A 546 31.85 -9.20 -0.55
CA TYR A 546 32.34 -8.33 0.52
C TYR A 546 31.78 -8.69 1.91
N ASP A 547 30.47 -8.98 2.01
CA ASP A 547 29.82 -9.32 3.28
C ASP A 547 30.45 -10.58 3.91
N ILE A 548 30.74 -11.57 3.08
CA ILE A 548 31.38 -12.82 3.53
C ILE A 548 32.78 -12.53 4.05
N ARG A 549 33.60 -11.73 3.32
CA ARG A 549 34.94 -11.34 3.74
C ARG A 549 34.94 -10.56 5.05
N ASP A 550 34.07 -9.58 5.18
CA ASP A 550 34.03 -8.71 6.35
C ASP A 550 33.48 -9.46 7.57
N ARG A 551 32.48 -10.31 7.39
CA ARG A 551 32.01 -11.18 8.45
C ARG A 551 33.07 -12.17 8.91
N ALA A 552 33.80 -12.76 7.98
CA ALA A 552 34.91 -13.68 8.34
C ALA A 552 36.03 -12.97 9.11
N ARG A 553 36.41 -11.74 8.71
CA ARG A 553 37.39 -10.90 9.42
C ARG A 553 36.92 -10.54 10.82
N PHE A 554 35.67 -10.08 10.95
CA PHE A 554 35.04 -9.71 12.21
C PHE A 554 34.98 -10.90 13.18
N ILE A 555 34.43 -12.04 12.70
CA ILE A 555 34.32 -13.25 13.51
C ILE A 555 35.70 -13.76 13.93
N ARG A 556 36.73 -13.72 13.05
CA ARG A 556 38.08 -14.11 13.36
C ARG A 556 38.66 -13.28 14.52
N GLN A 557 38.47 -11.96 14.50
CA GLN A 557 38.92 -11.08 15.59
C GLN A 557 38.23 -11.36 16.92
N LEU A 558 36.93 -11.75 16.85
CA LEU A 558 36.15 -12.05 18.06
C LEU A 558 36.50 -13.38 18.70
N ILE A 559 36.72 -14.45 17.90
CA ILE A 559 36.84 -15.81 18.43
C ILE A 559 38.28 -16.29 18.56
N VAL A 560 39.22 -15.81 17.71
CA VAL A 560 40.62 -16.20 17.76
C VAL A 560 41.37 -15.17 18.59
N PRO A 561 41.92 -15.55 19.76
CA PRO A 561 42.65 -14.63 20.62
C PRO A 561 43.90 -14.13 19.91
N THR A 562 44.04 -12.82 19.81
CA THR A 562 45.29 -12.13 19.48
C THR A 562 45.66 -11.25 20.67
N GLU A 563 46.97 -10.94 20.84
CA GLU A 563 47.48 -10.18 22.01
C GLU A 563 46.76 -8.85 22.25
N LYS A 564 46.09 -8.29 21.21
CA LYS A 564 45.36 -7.02 21.25
C LYS A 564 43.87 -7.13 21.52
N SER A 565 43.25 -8.32 21.50
CA SER A 565 41.77 -8.50 21.51
C SER A 565 41.15 -9.05 22.81
N GLY A 566 41.89 -9.05 23.92
CA GLY A 566 41.54 -9.75 25.14
C GLY A 566 40.19 -9.41 25.81
N ALA A 567 39.66 -8.22 25.61
CA ALA A 567 38.38 -7.82 26.21
C ALA A 567 37.16 -8.35 25.41
N LEU A 568 37.17 -8.27 24.08
CA LEU A 568 36.07 -8.70 23.23
C LEU A 568 35.88 -10.21 23.17
N ASN A 569 36.98 -10.96 23.26
CA ASN A 569 36.97 -12.42 23.24
C ASN A 569 36.22 -13.04 24.44
N LYS A 570 36.22 -12.38 25.61
CA LYS A 570 35.46 -12.80 26.79
C LYS A 570 33.93 -12.82 26.54
N TYR A 571 33.45 -11.90 25.71
CA TYR A 571 32.02 -11.78 25.38
C TYR A 571 31.58 -12.60 24.17
N ALA A 572 32.52 -13.14 23.36
CA ALA A 572 32.22 -13.88 22.15
C ALA A 572 31.26 -15.07 22.41
N LYS A 573 31.52 -15.84 23.48
CA LYS A 573 30.68 -16.95 23.88
C LYS A 573 29.26 -16.50 24.23
N LYS A 574 29.12 -15.41 24.99
CA LYS A 574 27.79 -14.85 25.35
C LYS A 574 27.05 -14.32 24.15
N LEU A 575 27.74 -13.74 23.15
CA LEU A 575 27.13 -13.22 21.91
C LEU A 575 26.64 -14.32 20.96
N PHE A 576 27.47 -15.32 20.66
CA PHE A 576 27.18 -16.36 19.68
C PHE A 576 26.22 -17.44 20.19
N LEU A 577 26.27 -17.76 21.48
CA LEU A 577 25.45 -18.79 22.11
C LEU A 577 24.25 -18.22 22.87
N ALA A 578 23.94 -16.91 22.74
CA ALA A 578 22.72 -16.34 23.28
C ALA A 578 21.49 -17.03 22.67
N GLN A 579 20.54 -17.40 23.52
CA GLN A 579 19.27 -17.94 23.05
C GLN A 579 18.54 -16.90 22.19
N LYS A 580 18.05 -17.34 21.04
CA LYS A 580 17.31 -16.49 20.12
C LYS A 580 15.82 -16.79 20.21
N PRO A 581 14.97 -15.75 20.31
CA PRO A 581 13.53 -15.97 20.38
C PRO A 581 13.04 -16.67 19.11
N ALA A 582 12.07 -17.56 19.25
CA ALA A 582 11.45 -18.22 18.13
C ALA A 582 10.65 -17.18 17.30
N PRO A 583 10.74 -17.19 15.98
CA PRO A 583 9.97 -16.29 15.14
C PRO A 583 8.49 -16.62 15.23
N ILE A 584 7.65 -15.60 15.45
CA ILE A 584 6.21 -15.74 15.49
C ILE A 584 5.70 -15.92 14.06
N LEU A 585 4.99 -17.02 13.80
CA LEU A 585 4.31 -17.30 12.54
C LEU A 585 2.91 -16.66 12.56
N GLU A 586 2.84 -15.36 12.30
CA GLU A 586 1.58 -14.64 12.26
C GLU A 586 0.95 -14.65 10.87
N SER A 587 -0.38 -14.46 10.84
CA SER A 587 -1.13 -14.23 9.61
C SER A 587 -0.74 -12.88 8.99
N SER A 588 -0.58 -12.82 7.67
CA SER A 588 -0.34 -11.58 6.93
C SER A 588 -1.45 -10.54 7.13
N PHE A 589 -2.65 -10.96 7.52
CA PHE A 589 -3.80 -10.10 7.79
C PHE A 589 -3.82 -9.53 9.22
N LYS A 590 -3.00 -10.01 10.14
CA LYS A 590 -2.97 -9.54 11.53
C LYS A 590 -2.39 -8.10 11.63
N GLY A 591 -1.42 -7.74 10.81
CA GLY A 591 -0.80 -6.42 10.78
C GLY A 591 -1.69 -5.30 10.23
N THR A 592 -2.65 -5.61 9.36
CA THR A 592 -3.56 -4.63 8.76
C THR A 592 -4.52 -4.00 9.77
N HIS A 593 -4.69 -4.60 10.95
CA HIS A 593 -5.53 -4.04 12.02
C HIS A 593 -4.93 -2.87 12.78
N SER A 594 -3.60 -2.77 12.88
CA SER A 594 -2.93 -1.60 13.47
C SER A 594 -3.04 -0.38 12.55
N ALA A 595 -2.93 -0.58 11.24
CA ALA A 595 -3.20 0.45 10.24
C ALA A 595 -4.68 0.88 10.22
N CYS A 596 -5.63 -0.04 10.48
CA CYS A 596 -7.06 0.28 10.58
C CYS A 596 -7.45 1.08 11.84
N ARG A 597 -6.65 1.07 12.93
CA ARG A 597 -6.87 1.95 14.09
C ARG A 597 -6.51 3.40 13.78
N ILE A 598 -5.51 3.62 12.94
CA ILE A 598 -5.02 4.97 12.56
C ILE A 598 -5.81 5.51 11.36
N TRP A 599 -6.19 4.63 10.42
CA TRP A 599 -6.97 5.00 9.21
C TRP A 599 -8.30 4.24 9.25
N GLY A 600 -9.31 4.81 9.89
CA GLY A 600 -10.67 4.22 9.94
C GLY A 600 -11.31 3.89 8.59
N HIS A 601 -10.59 4.02 7.49
CA HIS A 601 -11.03 3.89 6.12
C HIS A 601 -10.20 2.95 5.22
N GLY A 602 -9.00 2.48 5.65
CA GLY A 602 -7.98 2.03 4.69
C GLY A 602 -8.22 0.69 3.97
N VAL A 603 -8.65 -0.37 4.65
CA VAL A 603 -8.67 -1.71 4.03
C VAL A 603 -9.99 -2.01 3.31
N VAL A 604 -11.06 -1.38 3.76
CA VAL A 604 -12.39 -1.57 3.17
C VAL A 604 -12.58 -0.71 1.93
N ILE A 605 -11.98 0.48 1.91
CA ILE A 605 -12.00 1.40 0.77
C ILE A 605 -11.11 0.94 -0.37
N LEU A 606 -10.00 0.23 -0.12
CA LEU A 606 -9.18 -0.33 -1.20
C LEU A 606 -9.92 -1.37 -2.04
N SER A 607 -10.81 -2.16 -1.45
CA SER A 607 -11.66 -3.04 -2.26
C SER A 607 -12.85 -2.32 -2.92
N CYS A 608 -13.32 -1.19 -2.37
CA CYS A 608 -14.31 -0.32 -3.01
C CYS A 608 -13.70 0.70 -3.98
N ASN A 609 -12.50 1.21 -3.73
CA ASN A 609 -11.81 2.12 -4.65
C ASN A 609 -11.38 1.45 -5.96
N HIS A 610 -11.21 0.13 -6.00
CA HIS A 610 -11.12 -0.56 -7.29
C HIS A 610 -12.42 -0.49 -8.10
N PHE A 611 -13.58 -0.28 -7.45
CA PHE A 611 -14.84 0.01 -8.14
C PHE A 611 -15.09 1.51 -8.35
N SER A 612 -14.52 2.41 -7.56
CA SER A 612 -14.59 3.87 -7.76
C SER A 612 -13.66 4.36 -8.87
N PHE A 613 -12.59 3.63 -9.21
CA PHE A 613 -11.74 3.94 -10.37
C PHE A 613 -12.46 3.77 -11.73
N CYS A 614 -13.63 3.16 -11.76
CA CYS A 614 -14.51 3.17 -12.94
C CYS A 614 -15.21 4.51 -13.19
N HIS A 615 -14.99 5.56 -12.39
CA HIS A 615 -15.57 6.90 -12.59
C HIS A 615 -14.56 7.99 -13.00
N ARG A 616 -13.31 7.66 -13.25
CA ARG A 616 -12.53 8.52 -14.14
C ARG A 616 -13.02 8.24 -15.56
N PRO A 617 -13.45 9.22 -16.33
CA PRO A 617 -13.82 9.02 -17.72
C PRO A 617 -12.56 8.83 -18.56
N GLY A 618 -12.04 7.61 -18.56
CA GLY A 618 -11.18 7.10 -19.60
C GLY A 618 -12.07 6.31 -20.57
N PRO A 619 -11.79 6.25 -21.87
CA PRO A 619 -12.68 5.63 -22.83
C PRO A 619 -12.81 4.13 -22.57
N PHE A 620 -14.03 3.70 -22.19
CA PHE A 620 -14.40 2.28 -22.23
C PHE A 620 -14.56 1.84 -23.69
N PRO A 621 -13.88 0.77 -24.12
CA PRO A 621 -14.29 0.07 -25.33
C PRO A 621 -15.47 -0.83 -25.00
N ALA A 622 -16.64 -0.52 -25.56
CA ALA A 622 -17.76 -1.44 -25.63
C ALA A 622 -17.48 -2.49 -26.70
N GLY A 623 -17.54 -3.77 -26.30
CA GLY A 623 -17.78 -4.89 -27.20
C GLY A 623 -16.57 -5.40 -27.96
N ILE A 624 -15.78 -6.28 -27.33
CA ILE A 624 -14.99 -7.29 -28.05
C ILE A 624 -15.33 -8.65 -27.44
N PRO A 625 -15.68 -9.66 -28.27
CA PRO A 625 -15.95 -11.00 -27.78
C PRO A 625 -14.66 -11.61 -27.22
N VAL A 626 -14.80 -12.28 -26.09
CA VAL A 626 -13.75 -12.99 -25.38
C VAL A 626 -13.13 -14.05 -26.28
N PRO A 627 -11.83 -13.98 -26.63
CA PRO A 627 -11.10 -15.15 -27.05
C PRO A 627 -10.54 -15.81 -25.78
N SER A 628 -10.90 -17.04 -25.59
CA SER A 628 -10.30 -17.99 -24.67
C SER A 628 -8.78 -17.99 -24.80
N SER A 629 -8.10 -18.10 -23.63
CA SER A 629 -6.71 -18.52 -23.48
C SER A 629 -5.63 -17.65 -24.17
N LYS A 630 -5.26 -16.52 -23.58
CA LYS A 630 -3.87 -15.97 -23.66
C LYS A 630 -3.71 -14.63 -22.90
N CYS A 631 -4.21 -14.50 -21.70
CA CYS A 631 -3.91 -13.37 -20.81
C CYS A 631 -3.33 -13.85 -19.47
N GLN A 632 -2.33 -14.73 -19.52
CA GLN A 632 -1.54 -15.12 -18.34
C GLN A 632 -0.26 -14.28 -18.15
N GLY A 633 -0.02 -13.28 -18.99
CA GLY A 633 1.24 -12.54 -19.00
C GLY A 633 1.22 -11.11 -18.45
N LEU A 634 0.08 -10.53 -18.09
CA LEU A 634 0.00 -9.09 -17.77
C LEU A 634 -0.33 -8.73 -16.31
N PHE A 635 -0.43 -9.71 -15.41
CA PHE A 635 -0.64 -9.45 -13.98
C PHE A 635 0.55 -9.78 -13.07
N SER A 636 1.72 -10.11 -13.62
CA SER A 636 2.93 -10.43 -12.82
C SER A 636 3.80 -9.22 -12.45
N THR A 637 3.49 -8.01 -12.89
CA THR A 637 4.33 -6.81 -12.69
C THR A 637 3.86 -5.84 -11.62
N PHE A 638 2.77 -6.11 -10.90
CA PHE A 638 2.31 -5.27 -9.79
C PHE A 638 2.08 -6.06 -8.49
N LEU A 639 3.10 -6.81 -8.06
CA LEU A 639 3.17 -7.24 -6.68
C LEU A 639 4.45 -6.67 -6.08
N PRO A 640 4.35 -5.82 -5.04
CA PRO A 640 5.51 -5.46 -4.26
C PRO A 640 5.99 -6.69 -3.50
N TRP A 641 7.23 -7.07 -3.72
CA TRP A 641 8.10 -7.83 -2.85
C TRP A 641 7.50 -9.06 -2.17
N SER A 642 7.88 -10.24 -2.68
CA SER A 642 7.55 -11.50 -2.03
C SER A 642 8.07 -11.51 -0.59
N PRO A 643 7.37 -12.16 0.36
CA PRO A 643 7.83 -12.32 1.76
C PRO A 643 9.16 -13.06 1.92
N ARG A 644 9.82 -13.44 0.83
CA ARG A 644 11.09 -14.20 0.82
C ARG A 644 12.30 -13.38 1.25
N GLU A 645 12.30 -12.05 1.13
CA GLU A 645 13.49 -11.25 1.46
C GLU A 645 13.61 -10.85 2.94
N TRP A 646 12.54 -10.96 3.75
CA TRP A 646 12.58 -10.60 5.17
C TRP A 646 13.09 -11.71 6.11
N ALA A 647 13.35 -12.94 5.62
CA ALA A 647 13.81 -14.05 6.43
C ALA A 647 15.35 -14.06 6.71
N TRP A 648 16.10 -13.11 6.16
CA TRP A 648 17.56 -13.21 6.09
C TRP A 648 18.37 -12.20 6.88
N TRP A 649 17.73 -11.28 7.60
CA TRP A 649 18.45 -10.47 8.56
C TRP A 649 18.72 -11.31 9.81
N PRO A 650 19.99 -11.59 10.15
CA PRO A 650 20.27 -12.11 11.46
C PRO A 650 19.84 -11.04 12.45
N THR A 651 18.91 -11.39 13.35
CA THR A 651 18.58 -10.60 14.51
C THR A 651 19.86 -10.34 15.30
N LEU A 652 20.48 -9.21 15.07
CA LEU A 652 21.43 -8.63 16.01
C LEU A 652 20.62 -8.36 17.28
N SER A 653 21.02 -9.04 18.34
CA SER A 653 20.49 -8.87 19.69
C SER A 653 20.28 -7.40 20.02
N ARG A 654 19.07 -7.07 20.50
CA ARG A 654 18.76 -5.79 21.11
C ARG A 654 19.70 -5.55 22.30
N GLY A 655 20.77 -4.83 22.06
CA GLY A 655 21.45 -4.04 23.08
C GLY A 655 20.76 -2.66 23.16
N PRO A 656 21.02 -1.80 24.14
CA PRO A 656 20.28 -0.55 24.36
C PRO A 656 20.51 0.54 23.29
N TRP A 657 21.02 0.19 22.13
CA TRP A 657 21.11 1.03 20.94
C TRP A 657 20.11 0.53 19.92
N GLN A 658 18.86 0.99 20.07
CA GLN A 658 17.92 0.95 18.96
C GLN A 658 18.46 1.87 17.86
N LEU A 659 19.10 1.29 16.85
CA LEU A 659 19.16 1.89 15.53
C LEU A 659 17.71 1.95 15.02
N LEU A 660 17.05 3.06 15.31
CA LEU A 660 15.84 3.45 14.61
C LEU A 660 16.20 3.55 13.14
N SER A 661 15.75 2.61 12.35
CA SER A 661 15.72 2.77 10.89
C SER A 661 15.08 4.14 10.62
N PRO A 662 15.65 4.98 9.74
CA PRO A 662 15.01 6.22 9.38
C PRO A 662 13.60 5.87 8.89
N ALA A 663 12.59 6.48 9.49
CA ALA A 663 11.22 6.39 9.01
C ALA A 663 11.19 7.10 7.66
N PHE A 664 11.37 6.35 6.57
CA PHE A 664 11.14 6.86 5.24
C PHE A 664 9.64 7.13 5.14
N GLY A 665 9.25 8.41 5.18
CA GLY A 665 7.93 8.85 4.79
C GLY A 665 7.64 8.37 3.35
N ALA A 666 6.37 8.33 2.94
CA ALA A 666 5.99 7.97 1.58
C ALA A 666 6.82 8.79 0.58
N VAL A 667 7.56 8.10 -0.29
CA VAL A 667 8.38 8.74 -1.32
C VAL A 667 7.45 9.49 -2.26
N ARG A 668 7.64 10.82 -2.39
CA ARG A 668 6.86 11.63 -3.33
C ARG A 668 7.40 11.42 -4.74
N THR A 669 6.54 11.02 -5.65
CA THR A 669 6.85 10.96 -7.09
C THR A 669 6.46 12.28 -7.75
N TYR A 670 7.32 12.74 -8.64
CA TYR A 670 7.15 13.95 -9.43
C TYR A 670 7.15 13.57 -10.91
N GLU A 671 6.34 14.25 -11.68
CA GLU A 671 6.32 14.07 -13.13
C GLU A 671 7.45 14.89 -13.77
N LEU A 672 8.32 14.23 -14.54
CA LEU A 672 9.41 14.87 -15.29
C LEU A 672 9.02 15.16 -16.74
N LEU A 673 8.36 14.19 -17.38
CA LEU A 673 7.87 14.31 -18.75
C LEU A 673 6.50 13.64 -18.86
N HIS A 674 5.50 14.46 -19.10
CA HIS A 674 4.14 13.96 -19.30
C HIS A 674 4.03 13.15 -20.58
N ARG A 675 3.29 12.05 -20.57
CA ARG A 675 3.08 11.14 -21.70
C ARG A 675 2.71 11.85 -23.01
N MET A 676 1.95 12.94 -22.93
CA MET A 676 1.55 13.71 -24.13
C MET A 676 2.69 14.57 -24.67
N ALA A 677 3.46 15.20 -23.79
CA ALA A 677 4.64 15.98 -24.16
C ALA A 677 5.80 15.09 -24.62
N GLY A 678 5.91 13.89 -24.08
CA GLY A 678 6.87 12.85 -24.45
C GLY A 678 6.42 11.99 -25.64
N GLU A 679 5.27 12.30 -26.29
CA GLU A 679 4.72 11.58 -27.44
C GLU A 679 4.60 10.07 -27.22
N GLY A 680 4.19 9.69 -26.02
CA GLY A 680 4.06 8.32 -25.57
C GLY A 680 5.15 7.86 -24.62
N LEU A 681 6.25 8.59 -24.48
CA LEU A 681 7.23 8.38 -23.41
C LEU A 681 6.75 9.15 -22.16
N SER A 682 6.60 8.48 -21.05
CA SER A 682 6.33 9.11 -19.75
C SER A 682 7.50 8.91 -18.81
N VAL A 683 7.89 9.98 -18.12
CA VAL A 683 9.02 9.94 -17.18
C VAL A 683 8.61 10.54 -15.85
N GLU A 684 8.76 9.76 -14.80
CA GLU A 684 8.54 10.17 -13.42
C GLU A 684 9.85 10.10 -12.66
N TYR A 685 9.99 10.90 -11.59
CA TYR A 685 11.16 10.83 -10.74
C TYR A 685 10.81 10.95 -9.26
N CYS A 686 11.69 10.46 -8.42
CA CYS A 686 11.61 10.66 -6.98
C CYS A 686 13.02 10.86 -6.41
N PHE A 687 13.12 11.57 -5.29
CA PHE A 687 14.38 11.74 -4.57
C PHE A 687 14.63 10.52 -3.69
N SER A 688 15.74 9.83 -3.96
CA SER A 688 16.18 8.74 -3.10
C SER A 688 16.92 9.31 -1.90
N ARG A 689 16.40 9.11 -0.70
CA ARG A 689 17.03 9.57 0.54
C ARG A 689 18.25 8.73 0.95
N ARG A 690 18.83 8.02 0.01
CA ARG A 690 20.08 7.25 0.14
C ARG A 690 21.23 8.00 -0.51
N PRO A 691 22.46 7.85 -0.01
CA PRO A 691 23.62 8.42 -0.67
C PRO A 691 23.74 7.91 -2.12
N PHE A 692 24.10 8.79 -3.04
CA PHE A 692 24.35 8.39 -4.41
C PHE A 692 25.58 7.46 -4.49
N PRO A 693 25.51 6.32 -5.18
CA PRO A 693 26.60 5.33 -5.17
C PRO A 693 27.92 5.81 -5.77
N GLY A 694 27.88 6.80 -6.66
CA GLY A 694 29.07 7.34 -7.33
C GLY A 694 29.77 8.44 -6.54
N ASP A 695 29.02 9.32 -5.87
CA ASP A 695 29.54 10.45 -5.09
C ASP A 695 28.56 10.79 -3.97
N PRO A 696 28.95 10.68 -2.69
CA PRO A 696 28.09 10.96 -1.55
C PRO A 696 27.68 12.44 -1.40
N HIS A 697 28.32 13.36 -2.15
CA HIS A 697 27.98 14.78 -2.18
C HIS A 697 26.88 15.12 -3.21
N MET A 698 26.35 14.11 -3.93
CA MET A 698 25.25 14.28 -4.87
C MET A 698 23.94 13.74 -4.31
N VAL A 699 22.84 14.40 -4.67
CA VAL A 699 21.49 13.93 -4.37
C VAL A 699 21.13 12.84 -5.38
N ALA A 700 20.75 11.68 -4.89
CA ALA A 700 20.33 10.57 -5.76
C ALA A 700 18.88 10.78 -6.21
N VAL A 701 18.67 10.84 -7.52
CA VAL A 701 17.35 10.93 -8.15
C VAL A 701 17.07 9.64 -8.90
N GLN A 702 16.03 8.94 -8.50
CA GLN A 702 15.55 7.75 -9.20
C GLN A 702 14.54 8.18 -10.25
N ILE A 703 14.78 7.79 -11.49
CA ILE A 703 13.96 8.12 -12.65
C ILE A 703 13.33 6.84 -13.18
N GLN A 704 12.04 6.88 -13.40
CA GLN A 704 11.26 5.80 -14.00
C GLN A 704 10.76 6.23 -15.37
N ILE A 705 11.16 5.51 -16.41
CA ILE A 705 10.88 5.83 -17.79
C ILE A 705 9.99 4.73 -18.36
N SER A 706 8.80 5.08 -18.81
CA SER A 706 7.84 4.13 -19.38
C SER A 706 7.58 4.44 -20.85
N ASN A 707 7.77 3.43 -21.70
CA ASN A 707 7.47 3.53 -23.12
C ASN A 707 6.01 3.11 -23.38
N ASN A 708 5.16 4.10 -23.58
CA ASN A 708 3.75 3.88 -23.91
C ASN A 708 3.48 4.04 -25.42
N THR A 709 4.52 3.97 -26.27
CA THR A 709 4.38 3.97 -27.72
C THR A 709 4.24 2.55 -28.24
N ASP A 710 3.81 2.41 -29.49
CA ASP A 710 3.73 1.12 -30.20
C ASP A 710 5.08 0.72 -30.84
N ALA A 711 6.13 1.55 -30.69
CA ALA A 711 7.46 1.36 -31.25
C ALA A 711 8.53 1.26 -30.15
N GLU A 712 9.61 0.55 -30.45
CA GLU A 712 10.79 0.47 -29.59
C GLU A 712 11.51 1.83 -29.55
N VAL A 713 11.79 2.34 -28.37
CA VAL A 713 12.58 3.56 -28.16
C VAL A 713 14.03 3.16 -27.94
N LYS A 714 14.95 3.76 -28.73
CA LYS A 714 16.40 3.42 -28.69
C LYS A 714 17.23 4.61 -28.23
N SER A 715 18.43 4.31 -27.72
CA SER A 715 19.47 5.27 -27.34
C SER A 715 18.96 6.38 -26.42
N LEU A 716 18.28 5.99 -25.35
CA LEU A 716 17.74 6.96 -24.39
C LEU A 716 18.84 7.37 -23.41
N ARG A 717 19.21 8.66 -23.45
CA ARG A 717 20.31 9.25 -22.68
C ARG A 717 20.02 10.69 -22.27
N VAL A 718 20.78 11.18 -21.30
CA VAL A 718 20.84 12.60 -20.93
C VAL A 718 21.80 13.33 -21.90
N SER A 719 21.46 14.56 -22.28
CA SER A 719 22.31 15.42 -23.12
C SER A 719 22.12 16.90 -22.73
N GLU A 720 23.07 17.73 -23.16
CA GLU A 720 23.09 19.18 -23.00
C GLU A 720 22.62 19.71 -21.64
N PRO A 721 23.29 19.37 -20.53
CA PRO A 721 22.92 19.90 -19.23
C PRO A 721 23.15 21.43 -19.18
N LYS A 722 22.06 22.18 -19.02
CA LYS A 722 22.13 23.65 -18.81
C LYS A 722 22.04 23.94 -17.33
N LEU A 723 23.17 23.83 -16.64
CA LEU A 723 23.29 23.95 -15.20
C LEU A 723 23.73 25.35 -14.78
N LEU A 724 23.32 25.76 -13.59
CA LEU A 724 23.87 26.94 -12.95
C LEU A 724 25.30 26.71 -12.47
N ALA A 725 26.03 27.80 -12.28
CA ALA A 725 27.41 27.75 -11.81
C ALA A 725 27.52 26.98 -10.47
N GLY A 726 28.33 25.91 -10.47
CA GLY A 726 28.53 25.05 -9.30
C GLY A 726 27.68 23.75 -9.29
N MET A 727 26.63 23.66 -10.07
CA MET A 727 25.85 22.42 -10.20
C MET A 727 26.55 21.40 -11.09
N ARG A 728 26.40 20.12 -10.81
CA ARG A 728 26.91 19.00 -11.59
C ARG A 728 25.88 17.90 -11.71
N ILE A 729 25.85 17.21 -12.83
CA ILE A 729 25.02 16.03 -13.06
C ILE A 729 25.96 14.85 -13.35
N GLN A 730 25.67 13.73 -12.72
CA GLN A 730 26.20 12.42 -13.13
C GLN A 730 25.06 11.66 -13.77
N GLU A 731 25.16 11.52 -15.09
CA GLU A 731 24.14 10.92 -15.94
C GLU A 731 23.97 9.42 -15.65
N PHE A 732 22.80 8.89 -15.92
CA PHE A 732 22.58 7.44 -15.92
C PHE A 732 23.16 6.81 -17.20
N PRO A 733 23.52 5.50 -17.19
CA PRO A 733 23.97 4.79 -18.38
C PRO A 733 22.94 4.81 -19.49
N GLU A 734 23.38 4.98 -20.75
CA GLU A 734 22.49 4.95 -21.92
C GLU A 734 21.66 3.66 -21.94
N ILE A 735 20.34 3.80 -22.11
CA ILE A 735 19.43 2.67 -22.29
C ILE A 735 19.39 2.38 -23.80
N GLU A 736 19.99 1.26 -24.20
CA GLU A 736 20.14 0.88 -25.61
C GLU A 736 18.78 0.72 -26.31
N SER A 737 17.82 0.06 -25.65
CA SER A 737 16.46 -0.14 -26.16
C SER A 737 15.44 -0.29 -25.04
N LEU A 738 14.23 0.21 -25.27
CA LEU A 738 13.08 0.06 -24.39
C LEU A 738 11.87 -0.36 -25.23
N ALA A 739 11.42 -1.60 -25.03
CA ALA A 739 10.33 -2.18 -25.82
C ALA A 739 8.98 -1.48 -25.54
N PRO A 740 8.00 -1.60 -26.43
CA PRO A 740 6.65 -1.09 -26.21
C PRO A 740 6.00 -1.65 -24.96
N GLY A 741 5.55 -0.77 -24.06
CA GLY A 741 4.92 -1.15 -22.79
C GLY A 741 5.90 -1.41 -21.65
N ASP A 742 7.21 -1.39 -21.89
CA ASP A 742 8.21 -1.61 -20.87
C ASP A 742 8.52 -0.33 -20.07
N THR A 743 9.03 -0.56 -18.84
CA THR A 743 9.45 0.51 -17.93
C THR A 743 10.85 0.24 -17.43
N ALA A 744 11.75 1.21 -17.62
CA ALA A 744 13.10 1.19 -17.08
C ALA A 744 13.21 2.09 -15.85
N SER A 745 13.93 1.65 -14.82
CA SER A 745 14.24 2.45 -13.63
C SER A 745 15.74 2.67 -13.56
N VAL A 746 16.15 3.94 -13.53
CA VAL A 746 17.56 4.36 -13.47
C VAL A 746 17.78 5.36 -12.35
N VAL A 747 19.02 5.50 -11.92
CA VAL A 747 19.39 6.45 -10.86
C VAL A 747 20.46 7.39 -11.42
N MET A 748 20.24 8.70 -11.26
CA MET A 748 21.21 9.72 -11.58
C MET A 748 21.60 10.53 -10.33
N GLY A 749 22.80 11.08 -10.32
CA GLY A 749 23.28 11.97 -9.26
C GLY A 749 23.20 13.43 -9.71
N ILE A 750 22.65 14.31 -8.87
CA ILE A 750 22.65 15.75 -9.12
C ILE A 750 23.23 16.47 -7.89
N ASP A 751 24.30 17.23 -8.14
CA ASP A 751 24.81 18.19 -7.16
C ASP A 751 24.12 19.54 -7.41
N PHE A 752 23.22 19.89 -6.52
CA PHE A 752 22.47 21.16 -6.57
C PHE A 752 23.22 22.35 -5.96
N CYS A 753 24.45 22.14 -5.49
CA CYS A 753 25.25 23.19 -4.80
C CYS A 753 24.49 23.84 -3.63
N ASP A 754 23.74 23.03 -2.86
CA ASP A 754 22.83 23.46 -1.78
C ASP A 754 21.81 24.55 -2.22
N SER A 755 21.36 24.50 -3.46
CA SER A 755 20.36 25.41 -4.02
C SER A 755 19.06 24.66 -4.37
N THR A 756 17.92 25.30 -4.21
CA THR A 756 16.61 24.80 -4.64
C THR A 756 16.28 25.15 -6.09
N GLN A 757 17.25 25.65 -6.83
CA GLN A 757 17.05 25.96 -8.25
C GLN A 757 17.05 24.70 -9.10
N ALA A 758 16.32 24.75 -10.22
CA ALA A 758 16.14 23.62 -11.09
C ALA A 758 17.41 23.28 -11.90
N ALA A 759 17.73 22.00 -11.97
CA ALA A 759 18.69 21.44 -12.90
C ALA A 759 18.00 21.14 -14.24
N ASN A 760 18.38 21.85 -15.30
CA ASN A 760 17.78 21.71 -16.63
C ASN A 760 18.68 20.86 -17.53
N PHE A 761 18.11 19.90 -18.26
CA PHE A 761 18.82 19.04 -19.19
C PHE A 761 17.88 18.51 -20.28
N GLN A 762 18.41 17.79 -21.24
CA GLN A 762 17.63 17.14 -22.30
C GLN A 762 17.64 15.61 -22.10
N LEU A 763 16.49 15.00 -22.23
CA LEU A 763 16.36 13.56 -22.47
C LEU A 763 16.31 13.34 -23.99
N CYS A 764 17.28 12.57 -24.51
CA CYS A 764 17.42 12.31 -25.93
C CYS A 764 17.11 10.86 -26.23
N THR A 765 16.32 10.63 -27.26
CA THR A 765 16.12 9.33 -27.90
C THR A 765 16.76 9.36 -29.28
N HIS A 766 16.79 8.24 -30.00
CA HIS A 766 17.32 8.16 -31.37
C HIS A 766 16.57 9.08 -32.37
N THR A 767 15.35 9.54 -32.03
CA THR A 767 14.51 10.37 -32.90
C THR A 767 14.26 11.77 -32.37
N ARG A 768 14.34 12.02 -31.04
CA ARG A 768 13.83 13.24 -30.44
C ARG A 768 14.59 13.68 -29.18
N HIS A 769 14.40 14.95 -28.83
CA HIS A 769 14.99 15.59 -27.64
C HIS A 769 13.89 16.26 -26.82
N PHE A 770 13.83 15.96 -25.53
CA PHE A 770 12.85 16.52 -24.59
C PHE A 770 13.56 17.38 -23.56
N TYR A 771 13.16 18.64 -23.43
CA TYR A 771 13.65 19.54 -22.38
C TYR A 771 12.95 19.22 -21.07
N VAL A 772 13.70 18.91 -20.04
CA VAL A 772 13.18 18.56 -18.73
C VAL A 772 13.94 19.30 -17.62
N SER A 773 13.31 19.45 -16.47
CA SER A 773 13.91 20.11 -15.31
C SER A 773 13.57 19.41 -14.01
N ILE A 774 14.55 19.26 -13.13
CA ILE A 774 14.38 18.68 -11.79
C ILE A 774 14.66 19.75 -10.77
N GLN A 775 13.65 20.08 -9.95
CA GLN A 775 13.76 21.05 -8.87
C GLN A 775 13.66 20.33 -7.52
N PRO A 776 14.68 20.44 -6.63
CA PRO A 776 14.63 19.77 -5.35
C PRO A 776 13.87 20.60 -4.32
N PRO A 777 12.95 20.02 -3.54
CA PRO A 777 12.50 20.60 -2.28
C PRO A 777 13.68 20.73 -1.31
N VAL A 778 13.68 21.74 -0.45
CA VAL A 778 14.79 21.98 0.49
C VAL A 778 15.08 20.77 1.38
N GLY A 779 14.04 20.05 1.80
CA GLY A 779 14.16 18.88 2.65
C GLY A 779 14.91 17.69 2.00
N GLU A 780 14.92 17.60 0.67
CA GLU A 780 15.62 16.54 -0.07
C GLU A 780 17.11 16.86 -0.32
N LEU A 781 17.55 18.09 -0.03
CA LEU A 781 18.97 18.48 -0.01
C LEU A 781 19.69 18.06 1.28
N MET A 782 18.99 17.41 2.22
CA MET A 782 19.47 17.03 3.54
C MET A 782 19.84 15.55 3.60
N ALA A 783 20.84 15.24 4.42
CA ALA A 783 21.19 13.89 4.85
C ALA A 783 21.10 13.80 6.38
N PRO A 784 20.44 12.78 6.94
CA PRO A 784 20.24 12.65 8.38
C PRO A 784 21.56 12.46 9.12
N VAL A 785 21.70 13.13 10.25
CA VAL A 785 22.81 12.97 11.18
C VAL A 785 22.28 12.44 12.50
N PHE A 786 22.89 11.39 13.01
CA PHE A 786 22.55 10.82 14.30
C PHE A 786 23.61 11.24 15.32
N MET A 787 23.18 11.94 16.38
CA MET A 787 24.02 12.44 17.43
C MET A 787 23.36 12.29 18.80
N SER A 788 24.15 12.35 19.86
CA SER A 788 23.64 12.37 21.23
C SER A 788 23.10 13.77 21.60
N GLU A 789 22.25 13.83 22.63
CA GLU A 789 21.71 15.10 23.13
C GLU A 789 22.80 16.10 23.54
N ASN A 790 23.88 15.60 24.14
CA ASN A 790 25.00 16.46 24.58
C ASN A 790 25.76 17.05 23.38
N GLU A 791 25.94 16.27 22.32
CA GLU A 791 26.55 16.75 21.07
C GLU A 791 25.63 17.76 20.38
N PHE A 792 24.34 17.49 20.34
CA PHE A 792 23.35 18.43 19.78
C PHE A 792 23.41 19.80 20.47
N ARG A 793 23.37 19.84 21.80
CA ARG A 793 23.46 21.09 22.57
C ARG A 793 24.78 21.83 22.37
N LYS A 794 25.88 21.08 22.26
CA LYS A 794 27.22 21.65 22.01
C LYS A 794 27.28 22.29 20.62
N GLU A 795 26.77 21.64 19.60
CA GLU A 795 26.75 22.18 18.23
C GLU A 795 25.73 23.32 18.09
N GLN A 796 24.57 23.21 18.73
CA GLN A 796 23.56 24.28 18.77
C GLN A 796 24.12 25.56 19.38
N GLY A 797 24.90 25.45 20.49
CA GLY A 797 25.55 26.58 21.13
C GLY A 797 26.56 27.34 20.25
N LYS A 798 27.06 26.69 19.17
CA LYS A 798 27.95 27.34 18.17
C LYS A 798 27.12 28.08 17.09
N LEU A 799 25.87 27.68 16.86
CA LEU A 799 25.00 28.17 15.80
C LEU A 799 23.89 29.08 16.37
N THR A 800 24.24 30.01 17.27
CA THR A 800 23.32 30.98 17.89
C THR A 800 23.40 32.33 17.19
N GLY A 801 22.43 33.19 17.41
CA GLY A 801 22.35 34.54 16.87
C GLY A 801 21.98 34.59 15.40
N MET A 802 22.90 35.04 14.53
CA MET A 802 22.61 35.19 13.09
C MET A 802 22.37 33.85 12.36
N SER A 803 22.75 32.71 12.97
CA SER A 803 22.53 31.36 12.42
C SER A 803 21.29 30.66 12.97
N GLU A 804 20.44 31.37 13.70
CA GLU A 804 19.25 30.88 14.34
C GLU A 804 17.98 31.51 13.76
N ILE A 805 17.00 30.69 13.39
CA ILE A 805 15.70 31.13 12.89
C ILE A 805 14.64 30.52 13.77
N THR A 806 13.81 31.36 14.38
CA THR A 806 12.75 30.93 15.28
C THR A 806 11.41 31.44 14.80
N GLU A 807 10.44 30.54 14.62
CA GLU A 807 9.08 30.84 14.21
C GLU A 807 8.07 30.20 15.16
N LYS A 808 6.97 30.93 15.41
CA LYS A 808 5.86 30.43 16.22
C LYS A 808 4.79 29.85 15.33
N LEU A 809 4.28 28.67 15.69
CA LEU A 809 3.22 27.99 14.95
C LEU A 809 2.15 27.44 15.89
N THR A 810 0.98 27.18 15.34
CA THR A 810 -0.12 26.53 16.06
C THR A 810 -0.29 25.13 15.49
N LEU A 811 -0.12 24.10 16.34
CA LEU A 811 -0.28 22.71 15.92
C LEU A 811 -1.76 22.33 15.85
N PRO A 812 -2.25 21.85 14.70
CA PRO A 812 -3.60 21.31 14.57
C PRO A 812 -3.76 20.05 15.44
N GLU A 813 -4.98 19.73 15.83
CA GLU A 813 -5.27 18.58 16.70
C GLU A 813 -4.74 17.25 16.16
N LYS A 814 -4.65 17.11 14.85
CA LYS A 814 -4.09 15.93 14.17
C LYS A 814 -2.59 15.75 14.40
N CYS A 815 -1.86 16.84 14.66
CA CYS A 815 -0.40 16.86 14.81
C CYS A 815 0.05 17.01 16.27
N ARG A 816 -0.78 16.65 17.26
CA ARG A 816 -0.45 16.74 18.68
C ARG A 816 0.15 15.47 19.27
N SER A 817 0.32 14.40 18.50
CA SER A 817 0.97 13.18 18.98
C SER A 817 2.44 13.16 18.56
N ASP A 818 3.31 12.61 19.41
CA ASP A 818 4.74 12.41 19.15
C ASP A 818 5.01 11.79 17.78
N HIS A 819 4.25 10.74 17.47
CA HIS A 819 4.39 10.04 16.20
C HIS A 819 4.02 10.91 15.00
N ALA A 820 2.96 11.71 15.11
CA ALA A 820 2.51 12.59 14.03
C ALA A 820 3.52 13.74 13.78
N ILE A 821 4.02 14.37 14.82
CA ILE A 821 5.05 15.43 14.72
C ILE A 821 6.30 14.88 14.03
N VAL A 822 6.81 13.75 14.52
CA VAL A 822 8.02 13.12 13.95
C VAL A 822 7.79 12.72 12.50
N GLN A 823 6.63 12.14 12.19
CA GLN A 823 6.28 11.73 10.85
C GLN A 823 6.16 12.91 9.89
N GLN A 824 5.53 14.01 10.29
CA GLN A 824 5.39 15.20 9.44
C GLN A 824 6.74 15.89 9.20
N VAL A 825 7.56 16.06 10.24
CA VAL A 825 8.89 16.66 10.08
C VAL A 825 9.80 15.78 9.20
N THR A 826 9.82 14.46 9.40
CA THR A 826 10.62 13.55 8.58
C THR A 826 10.07 13.37 7.17
N SER A 827 8.77 13.59 6.93
CA SER A 827 8.22 13.64 5.58
C SER A 827 8.62 14.90 4.82
N ALA A 828 8.66 16.05 5.52
CA ALA A 828 9.06 17.32 4.94
C ALA A 828 10.56 17.41 4.63
N ALA A 829 11.40 16.82 5.48
CA ALA A 829 12.84 16.89 5.34
C ALA A 829 13.52 15.58 5.73
N ASN A 830 14.61 15.24 5.05
CA ASN A 830 15.44 14.07 5.35
C ASN A 830 16.33 14.33 6.55
N VAL A 831 15.78 14.22 7.75
CA VAL A 831 16.44 14.53 9.03
C VAL A 831 16.45 13.35 9.98
N GLY A 832 17.48 13.25 10.83
CA GLY A 832 17.59 12.23 11.87
C GLY A 832 16.99 12.73 13.20
N ARG A 833 16.20 11.92 13.88
CA ARG A 833 15.71 12.24 15.24
C ARG A 833 16.83 12.13 16.24
N VAL A 834 16.99 13.14 17.09
CA VAL A 834 17.92 13.14 18.22
C VAL A 834 17.14 12.79 19.49
N PRO A 835 17.63 11.82 20.31
CA PRO A 835 17.00 11.49 21.58
C PRO A 835 16.95 12.71 22.49
N CYS A 836 15.78 13.01 23.06
CA CYS A 836 15.58 14.08 24.02
C CYS A 836 14.87 13.52 25.24
N GLY A 837 15.32 13.91 26.44
CA GLY A 837 14.71 13.48 27.71
C GLY A 837 13.51 14.34 28.17
N ALA A 838 13.11 15.33 27.39
CA ALA A 838 11.93 16.19 27.65
C ALA A 838 10.75 15.74 26.78
N ASP A 839 9.59 15.59 27.41
CA ASP A 839 8.36 15.12 26.73
C ASP A 839 7.76 16.17 25.76
N ASN A 840 8.13 17.44 25.88
CA ASN A 840 7.57 18.56 25.12
C ASN A 840 8.54 19.12 24.09
N GLU A 841 9.65 18.49 23.82
CA GLU A 841 10.69 18.96 22.91
C GLU A 841 11.10 17.87 21.92
N TYR A 842 11.12 18.22 20.64
CA TYR A 842 11.52 17.34 19.54
C TYR A 842 12.76 17.92 18.87
N ARG A 843 13.81 17.11 18.75
CA ARG A 843 15.07 17.52 18.15
C ARG A 843 15.41 16.65 16.96
N PHE A 844 15.87 17.30 15.88
CA PHE A 844 16.31 16.61 14.67
C PHE A 844 17.62 17.23 14.19
N ALA A 845 18.46 16.42 13.58
CA ALA A 845 19.75 16.83 13.05
C ALA A 845 19.94 16.33 11.63
N ALA A 846 20.47 17.18 10.79
CA ALA A 846 20.84 16.87 9.42
C ALA A 846 22.09 17.63 8.99
N LYS A 847 22.63 17.28 7.86
CA LYS A 847 23.65 18.07 7.14
C LYS A 847 23.25 18.20 5.69
N THR A 848 23.65 19.28 5.03
CA THR A 848 23.42 19.40 3.59
C THR A 848 24.27 18.38 2.83
N VAL A 849 23.70 17.82 1.75
CA VAL A 849 24.35 16.74 0.99
C VAL A 849 25.64 17.25 0.33
N THR A 850 25.60 18.44 -0.30
CA THR A 850 26.75 18.98 -1.06
C THR A 850 27.86 19.51 -0.17
N SER A 851 27.57 20.45 0.73
CA SER A 851 28.62 21.11 1.53
C SER A 851 28.86 20.48 2.91
N GLY A 852 27.97 19.58 3.36
CA GLY A 852 28.06 18.98 4.69
C GLY A 852 27.74 19.94 5.84
N SER A 853 27.20 21.15 5.57
CA SER A 853 26.84 22.16 6.59
C SER A 853 25.75 21.61 7.53
N LEU A 854 25.97 21.77 8.83
CA LEU A 854 25.08 21.24 9.86
C LEU A 854 23.79 22.04 9.95
N VAL A 855 22.66 21.32 10.11
CA VAL A 855 21.34 21.89 10.33
C VAL A 855 20.71 21.20 11.53
N LEU A 856 20.35 21.96 12.54
CA LEU A 856 19.73 21.48 13.77
C LEU A 856 18.33 22.06 13.88
N ILE A 857 17.37 21.22 14.23
CA ILE A 857 15.96 21.59 14.32
C ILE A 857 15.46 21.25 15.71
N THR A 858 14.84 22.22 16.39
CA THR A 858 14.20 22.06 17.69
C THR A 858 12.75 22.51 17.57
N LEU A 859 11.81 21.67 17.92
CA LEU A 859 10.40 21.99 18.04
C LEU A 859 10.00 21.88 19.51
N GLU A 860 9.70 22.99 20.15
CA GLU A 860 9.21 23.06 21.52
C GLU A 860 7.68 23.21 21.51
N TRP A 861 7.01 22.36 22.23
CA TRP A 861 5.57 22.43 22.42
C TRP A 861 5.27 23.05 23.79
N ARG A 862 4.49 24.12 23.80
CA ARG A 862 4.04 24.79 25.03
C ARG A 862 2.59 24.40 25.31
N GLU A 863 2.13 24.59 26.55
CA GLU A 863 0.75 24.29 26.92
C GLU A 863 -0.27 24.92 25.97
N GLY A 864 -1.24 24.12 25.50
CA GLY A 864 -2.23 24.52 24.49
C GLY A 864 -1.83 24.07 23.08
N ALA A 865 -2.18 24.85 22.07
CA ALA A 865 -1.88 24.56 20.67
C ALA A 865 -0.61 25.26 20.16
N ALA A 866 0.06 26.08 20.97
CA ALA A 866 1.21 26.88 20.57
C ALA A 866 2.51 26.05 20.60
N ALA A 867 3.26 26.08 19.51
CA ALA A 867 4.58 25.49 19.39
C ALA A 867 5.58 26.51 18.84
N GLN A 868 6.85 26.29 19.11
CA GLN A 868 7.95 27.11 18.64
C GLN A 868 8.94 26.23 17.88
N LEU A 869 9.16 26.53 16.62
CA LEU A 869 10.14 25.87 15.76
C LEU A 869 11.40 26.71 15.67
N THR A 870 12.53 26.16 16.06
CA THR A 870 13.83 26.79 15.95
C THR A 870 14.73 25.96 15.05
N VAL A 871 15.32 26.59 14.04
CA VAL A 871 16.28 25.97 13.13
C VAL A 871 17.62 26.72 13.20
N ASN A 872 18.67 26.02 13.56
CA ASN A 872 20.03 26.52 13.60
C ASN A 872 20.80 25.98 12.37
N SER A 873 21.30 26.86 11.52
CA SER A 873 22.01 26.49 10.31
C SER A 873 23.09 27.51 9.94
N GLU A 874 24.24 27.05 9.49
CA GLU A 874 25.30 27.90 8.92
C GLU A 874 24.81 28.63 7.65
N LYS A 875 23.91 28.01 6.90
CA LYS A 875 23.33 28.56 5.66
C LYS A 875 21.93 29.07 5.91
N MET A 876 21.81 30.36 6.21
CA MET A 876 20.53 31.00 6.57
C MET A 876 19.43 30.83 5.52
N VAL A 877 19.77 30.85 4.23
CA VAL A 877 18.79 30.71 3.14
C VAL A 877 18.11 29.33 3.23
N ILE A 878 18.91 28.27 3.42
CA ILE A 878 18.41 26.88 3.58
C ILE A 878 17.58 26.79 4.85
N GLY A 879 18.07 27.36 5.98
CA GLY A 879 17.32 27.38 7.24
C GLY A 879 15.97 28.03 7.11
N THR A 880 15.88 29.20 6.45
CA THR A 880 14.60 29.92 6.26
C THR A 880 13.61 29.14 5.38
N MET A 881 14.09 28.51 4.31
CA MET A 881 13.23 27.68 3.44
C MET A 881 12.76 26.42 4.15
N LEU A 882 13.64 25.78 4.92
CA LEU A 882 13.32 24.58 5.68
C LEU A 882 12.28 24.84 6.78
N VAL A 883 12.36 26.00 7.47
CA VAL A 883 11.34 26.41 8.43
C VAL A 883 9.97 26.50 7.77
N LYS A 884 9.87 27.12 6.59
CA LYS A 884 8.60 27.22 5.85
C LYS A 884 8.03 25.86 5.45
N ASP A 885 8.88 24.97 4.92
CA ASP A 885 8.44 23.64 4.49
C ASP A 885 7.97 22.78 5.68
N ILE A 886 8.66 22.88 6.83
CA ILE A 886 8.27 22.16 8.05
C ILE A 886 6.95 22.74 8.61
N ILE A 887 6.79 24.07 8.66
CA ILE A 887 5.55 24.71 9.12
C ILE A 887 4.39 24.29 8.22
N GLN A 888 4.57 24.30 6.91
CA GLN A 888 3.55 23.85 5.96
C GLN A 888 3.18 22.38 6.15
N ALA A 889 4.14 21.51 6.41
CA ALA A 889 3.90 20.10 6.67
C ALA A 889 3.18 19.85 8.01
N LEU A 890 3.50 20.64 9.03
CA LEU A 890 2.84 20.56 10.34
C LEU A 890 1.42 21.18 10.35
N ALA A 891 1.12 22.06 9.39
CA ALA A 891 -0.20 22.68 9.24
C ALA A 891 -1.20 21.79 8.45
N GLN A 892 -0.71 20.83 7.67
CA GLN A 892 -1.52 19.83 6.93
C GLN A 892 -1.94 18.66 7.82
#